data_3c05490531e94eb994f6da5dd357c48f
#
_entry.id   3c05490531e94eb994f6da5dd357c48f
#
_cell.length_a   1.000
_cell.length_b   1.000
_cell.length_c   1.000
_cell.angle_alpha   90.00
_cell.angle_beta   90.00
_cell.angle_gamma   90.00
#
_symmetry.space_group_name_H-M   'P 1'
#
loop_
_entity.id
_entity.type
_entity.pdbx_description
1 polymer ?
#
loop_
_entity_poly.entity_id
_entity_poly.type
_entity_poly.pdbx_seq_one_letter_code
_entity_poly.pdbx_strand_id
1 'polypeptide(L)'
;MKPSDLKSRQATSLVSGPLRLTRDLPLILTKFVPPRSSIRLLQRSRLLLLLDRMQRRRLGVVCAGAGFGKTTLLAQWYQQMIAQGERVAWLSLDEDDDGVWQFIPYLLQALRPLYGDWDADFWRNIEEQTPSSSQQLLAGLINQLHYCPHDLYLIVDDFHMINDAGVYEALGYLLKHAPAALHLIIGSRFHPSLSLSLLQAQDQLVEIYDRDLQFTLEETRNYFSQTIDIPLSNQHVQRLLSATEGWIAGMKIASLSPELLNDPEHLLRNIRGGTRAIARYLKEVVLDPLPQEVFDFLVKTSFLNRLNAGLCNGVTERDDSEAILAWIERHNLFLSALDEQGCWFRYHPLLQETLRTILQQNNDINLKHLHELASHWFVEQRLWSEAVRHALAAGKPIHNPGQDGAGAQSLAEEGDIDTLVSWMHHLPASTDPSRIDLQINLAWALAHYFRFDESRQLLDNLDQMVVNHRDDIIPNAWLKLRVVRAICEAFAEKIPESLAIVEPLLAKVPCGDTWVDGLICNILSYCHVVNQRYSDALEVQRHMPCPESPLDNLFVSVYRAFIITQCHLGQGDLENAWGHAENALRQAERYTGPQSTSGATLAPLLAEMAYERMNLDSLNTLLADRLEFIDRFGPPDALSRCYTYLARQALNDDMPHEAERLLEHAQRLAVSRGWQRPQALLLAEQARVRLQRANYPGAEQLHRQLEQLAARATIDAENPCQRAIAQHANVSRSRLLLTSGQAPQASLLLGELVTEQERRGDRLSAARLRTLWSLSLWNSGENAAAVAALQPVLQLAAQQHLKRIFLDAGEALQPLLVRVRETSAASEGDALWPGKGSESEGKRIQHENLDVNLDLSERELQILQLIADGQMNKEIARSLTISTETVKWHIKNIYAKLKVNSRTQAMSRALEMKLLD
;
A
#
# COMPACT_ATOMS: atom_id res chain seq x y z
N MET A 1 6.37 -8.54 37.22
CA MET A 1 6.87 -7.42 38.06
C MET A 1 5.99 -6.21 37.79
N LYS A 2 5.43 -5.58 38.78
CA LYS A 2 4.55 -4.39 38.63
C LYS A 2 5.37 -3.20 38.17
N PRO A 3 4.85 -2.29 37.30
CA PRO A 3 5.52 -1.05 36.91
C PRO A 3 5.85 -0.11 38.07
N SER A 4 5.14 -0.25 39.22
CA SER A 4 5.35 0.53 40.45
C SER A 4 6.59 0.08 41.27
N ASP A 5 7.10 -1.13 41.04
CA ASP A 5 8.20 -1.69 41.84
C ASP A 5 9.60 -1.31 41.31
N LEU A 6 9.68 -0.60 40.19
CA LEU A 6 10.94 -0.16 39.56
C LEU A 6 11.62 1.02 40.25
N LYS A 7 10.98 1.67 41.24
CA LYS A 7 11.56 2.84 41.92
C LYS A 7 12.21 2.55 43.28
N SER A 8 12.20 1.31 43.78
CA SER A 8 12.62 1.05 45.17
C SER A 8 13.67 -0.05 45.40
N ARG A 9 14.45 -0.44 44.38
CA ARG A 9 15.61 -1.33 44.60
C ARG A 9 16.93 -0.63 44.32
N GLN A 10 17.29 0.32 45.19
CA GLN A 10 18.73 0.60 45.44
C GLN A 10 19.29 -0.47 46.37
N ALA A 11 20.35 -1.09 45.87
CA ALA A 11 21.44 -1.71 46.61
C ALA A 11 21.08 -2.52 47.88
N THR A 12 20.87 -3.81 47.72
CA THR A 12 21.09 -4.73 48.83
C THR A 12 22.31 -5.61 48.49
N SER A 13 23.28 -5.53 49.37
CA SER A 13 24.59 -6.14 49.40
C SER A 13 24.62 -7.63 48.99
N LEU A 14 25.57 -7.98 48.15
CA LEU A 14 26.09 -9.32 47.88
C LEU A 14 26.31 -10.12 49.16
N VAL A 15 25.48 -11.13 49.36
CA VAL A 15 25.82 -12.18 50.32
C VAL A 15 26.72 -13.18 49.61
N SER A 16 28.02 -13.07 49.83
CA SER A 16 29.05 -14.02 49.45
C SER A 16 29.00 -15.23 50.37
N GLY A 17 28.31 -16.29 49.97
CA GLY A 17 28.50 -17.63 50.54
C GLY A 17 29.20 -18.54 49.53
N PRO A 18 30.08 -19.45 49.96
CA PRO A 18 30.78 -20.37 49.05
C PRO A 18 29.80 -21.36 48.45
N LEU A 19 29.68 -21.31 47.10
CA LEU A 19 28.83 -22.23 46.35
C LEU A 19 29.60 -23.55 46.11
N ARG A 20 29.01 -24.64 46.54
CA ARG A 20 29.33 -25.97 46.04
C ARG A 20 28.55 -26.19 44.76
N LEU A 21 29.19 -26.31 43.60
CA LEU A 21 28.64 -27.00 42.44
C LEU A 21 28.44 -28.45 42.87
N THR A 22 27.32 -28.71 43.53
CA THR A 22 27.00 -30.02 44.10
C THR A 22 26.71 -30.96 42.92
N ARG A 23 27.29 -32.15 42.96
CA ARG A 23 27.10 -33.31 42.09
C ARG A 23 25.59 -33.72 41.93
N ASP A 24 24.65 -33.03 42.52
CA ASP A 24 23.30 -33.48 42.82
C ASP A 24 22.14 -32.72 42.16
N LEU A 25 22.43 -31.75 41.26
CA LEU A 25 21.33 -31.21 40.41
C LEU A 25 21.31 -31.98 39.08
N PRO A 26 20.36 -32.90 38.85
CA PRO A 26 20.27 -33.62 37.59
C PRO A 26 19.88 -32.61 36.50
N LEU A 27 20.82 -32.31 35.60
CA LEU A 27 20.55 -31.47 34.45
C LEU A 27 19.51 -32.14 33.54
N ILE A 28 18.51 -31.37 33.09
CA ILE A 28 17.45 -31.85 32.21
C ILE A 28 18.00 -31.97 30.78
N LEU A 29 18.31 -33.20 30.34
CA LEU A 29 18.97 -33.45 29.04
C LEU A 29 18.16 -33.02 27.83
N THR A 30 16.84 -32.92 27.95
CA THR A 30 15.97 -32.46 26.88
C THR A 30 16.15 -30.98 26.55
N LYS A 31 16.75 -30.18 27.45
CA LYS A 31 17.07 -28.77 27.17
C LYS A 31 18.19 -28.58 26.15
N PHE A 32 19.03 -29.64 25.91
CA PHE A 32 20.16 -29.59 24.98
C PHE A 32 19.82 -30.07 23.56
N VAL A 33 18.54 -30.31 23.28
CA VAL A 33 18.09 -30.80 21.98
C VAL A 33 16.96 -29.89 21.47
N PRO A 34 17.01 -29.45 20.20
CA PRO A 34 15.89 -28.67 19.65
C PRO A 34 14.59 -29.48 19.69
N PRO A 35 13.45 -28.83 19.89
CA PRO A 35 12.14 -29.50 19.90
C PRO A 35 11.92 -30.29 18.61
N ARG A 36 11.32 -31.47 18.71
CA ARG A 36 10.98 -32.28 17.54
C ARG A 36 9.96 -31.54 16.69
N SER A 37 10.34 -31.24 15.46
CA SER A 37 9.47 -30.60 14.49
C SER A 37 8.48 -31.61 13.88
N SER A 38 7.30 -31.15 13.50
CA SER A 38 6.36 -31.93 12.70
C SER A 38 7.00 -32.33 11.36
N ILE A 39 6.60 -33.46 10.81
CA ILE A 39 7.25 -34.15 9.68
C ILE A 39 7.34 -33.30 8.39
N ARG A 40 6.50 -32.27 8.25
CA ARG A 40 6.51 -31.34 7.11
C ARG A 40 6.55 -29.89 7.59
N LEU A 41 7.74 -29.29 7.57
CA LEU A 41 7.91 -27.88 7.82
C LEU A 41 8.19 -27.15 6.52
N LEU A 42 7.58 -25.97 6.36
CA LEU A 42 7.99 -25.06 5.29
C LEU A 42 9.42 -24.57 5.52
N GLN A 43 10.31 -24.82 4.55
CA GLN A 43 11.66 -24.30 4.58
C GLN A 43 11.64 -22.81 4.22
N ARG A 44 12.14 -21.99 5.16
CA ARG A 44 12.15 -20.53 5.00
C ARG A 44 13.51 -20.02 4.52
N SER A 45 13.85 -20.32 3.26
CA SER A 45 15.17 -20.04 2.67
C SER A 45 15.60 -18.59 2.88
N ARG A 46 14.68 -17.62 2.79
CA ARG A 46 14.94 -16.19 3.01
C ARG A 46 15.50 -15.89 4.40
N LEU A 47 14.95 -16.52 5.44
CA LEU A 47 15.39 -16.33 6.83
C LEU A 47 16.63 -17.16 7.16
N LEU A 48 16.74 -18.36 6.62
CA LEU A 48 17.94 -19.18 6.77
C LEU A 48 19.16 -18.45 6.20
N LEU A 49 19.03 -17.80 5.03
CA LEU A 49 20.09 -16.96 4.47
C LEU A 49 20.47 -15.75 5.36
N LEU A 50 19.50 -15.21 6.13
CA LEU A 50 19.82 -14.17 7.12
C LEU A 50 20.61 -14.73 8.30
N LEU A 51 20.24 -15.93 8.78
CA LEU A 51 20.96 -16.62 9.86
C LEU A 51 22.36 -17.09 9.41
N ASP A 52 22.55 -17.46 8.14
CA ASP A 52 23.86 -17.84 7.61
C ASP A 52 24.90 -16.70 7.71
N ARG A 53 24.47 -15.45 7.84
CA ARG A 53 25.37 -14.32 8.14
C ARG A 53 26.02 -14.43 9.52
N MET A 54 25.48 -15.28 10.40
CA MET A 54 26.06 -15.57 11.72
C MET A 54 27.48 -16.16 11.65
N GLN A 55 27.83 -16.80 10.56
CA GLN A 55 29.20 -17.32 10.34
C GLN A 55 30.28 -16.24 10.46
N ARG A 56 29.92 -14.96 10.43
CA ARG A 56 30.84 -13.82 10.53
C ARG A 56 30.47 -12.84 11.63
N ARG A 57 29.55 -13.19 12.53
CA ARG A 57 28.98 -12.30 13.54
C ARG A 57 29.04 -12.96 14.91
N ARG A 58 29.18 -12.18 15.95
CA ARG A 58 29.26 -12.70 17.32
C ARG A 58 27.92 -13.03 17.93
N LEU A 59 26.90 -12.23 17.62
CA LEU A 59 25.58 -12.36 18.21
C LEU A 59 24.47 -12.32 17.15
N GLY A 60 23.53 -13.26 17.23
CA GLY A 60 22.25 -13.24 16.57
C GLY A 60 21.12 -13.11 17.57
N VAL A 61 20.13 -12.27 17.28
CA VAL A 61 18.92 -12.12 18.08
C VAL A 61 17.72 -12.34 17.20
N VAL A 62 16.91 -13.36 17.54
CA VAL A 62 15.61 -13.64 16.89
C VAL A 62 14.52 -13.25 17.88
N CYS A 63 13.94 -12.07 17.68
CA CYS A 63 13.03 -11.45 18.63
C CYS A 63 11.64 -11.27 18.03
N ALA A 64 10.64 -11.95 18.57
CA ALA A 64 9.24 -11.80 18.14
C ALA A 64 8.27 -12.38 19.18
N GLY A 65 7.03 -11.94 19.14
CA GLY A 65 5.96 -12.43 20.00
C GLY A 65 5.71 -13.94 19.92
N ALA A 66 4.74 -14.42 20.68
CA ALA A 66 4.35 -15.83 20.66
C ALA A 66 3.80 -16.25 19.30
N GLY A 67 4.14 -17.46 18.83
CA GLY A 67 3.59 -18.05 17.61
C GLY A 67 4.15 -17.53 16.29
N PHE A 68 5.22 -16.71 16.28
CA PHE A 68 5.90 -16.26 15.06
C PHE A 68 6.91 -17.28 14.50
N GLY A 69 7.11 -18.42 15.16
CA GLY A 69 7.95 -19.51 14.64
C GLY A 69 9.45 -19.34 14.90
N LYS A 70 9.86 -18.59 15.92
CA LYS A 70 11.28 -18.43 16.34
C LYS A 70 11.99 -19.76 16.52
N THR A 71 11.49 -20.59 17.46
CA THR A 71 12.04 -21.91 17.78
C THR A 71 12.09 -22.81 16.55
N THR A 72 11.06 -22.75 15.70
CA THR A 72 11.02 -23.53 14.44
C THR A 72 12.12 -23.11 13.47
N LEU A 73 12.33 -21.80 13.30
CA LEU A 73 13.38 -21.26 12.45
C LEU A 73 14.77 -21.62 12.98
N LEU A 74 15.01 -21.46 14.28
CA LEU A 74 16.27 -21.81 14.92
C LEU A 74 16.54 -23.30 14.82
N ALA A 75 15.54 -24.16 14.99
CA ALA A 75 15.68 -25.60 14.83
C ALA A 75 15.98 -26.01 13.38
N GLN A 76 15.38 -25.36 12.38
CA GLN A 76 15.72 -25.57 10.97
C GLN A 76 17.17 -25.19 10.67
N TRP A 77 17.59 -24.02 11.17
CA TRP A 77 18.96 -23.57 11.00
C TRP A 77 19.97 -24.48 11.74
N TYR A 78 19.65 -24.92 12.95
CA TYR A 78 20.44 -25.90 13.68
C TYR A 78 20.67 -27.18 12.86
N GLN A 79 19.63 -27.75 12.26
CA GLN A 79 19.72 -28.93 11.42
C GLN A 79 20.53 -28.67 10.13
N GLN A 80 20.38 -27.52 9.52
CA GLN A 80 21.18 -27.13 8.36
C GLN A 80 22.65 -27.05 8.69
N MET A 81 23.02 -26.41 9.80
CA MET A 81 24.42 -26.28 10.27
C MET A 81 25.04 -27.63 10.58
N ILE A 82 24.31 -28.51 11.26
CA ILE A 82 24.77 -29.89 11.53
C ILE A 82 25.01 -30.66 10.21
N ALA A 83 24.11 -30.51 9.23
CA ALA A 83 24.26 -31.16 7.91
C ALA A 83 25.48 -30.61 7.12
N GLN A 84 25.89 -29.38 7.37
CA GLN A 84 27.09 -28.76 6.81
C GLN A 84 28.37 -29.18 7.54
N GLY A 85 28.25 -29.90 8.67
CA GLY A 85 29.38 -30.36 9.48
C GLY A 85 29.85 -29.34 10.52
N GLU A 86 29.08 -28.28 10.75
CA GLU A 86 29.36 -27.22 11.72
C GLU A 86 29.10 -27.70 13.17
N ARG A 87 29.77 -27.11 14.13
CA ARG A 87 29.64 -27.42 15.55
C ARG A 87 28.62 -26.53 16.23
N VAL A 88 27.40 -27.03 16.38
CA VAL A 88 26.26 -26.30 16.93
C VAL A 88 25.75 -26.96 18.21
N ALA A 89 25.55 -26.16 19.26
CA ALA A 89 24.87 -26.57 20.49
C ALA A 89 23.49 -25.87 20.57
N TRP A 90 22.60 -26.51 21.33
CA TRP A 90 21.27 -26.04 21.65
C TRP A 90 21.07 -25.96 23.16
N LEU A 91 20.43 -24.89 23.63
CA LEU A 91 20.01 -24.73 25.02
C LEU A 91 18.63 -24.08 25.05
N SER A 92 17.61 -24.81 25.53
CA SER A 92 16.31 -24.24 25.85
C SER A 92 16.24 -23.85 27.31
N LEU A 93 15.72 -22.67 27.60
CA LEU A 93 15.59 -22.14 28.97
C LEU A 93 14.13 -22.16 29.42
N ASP A 94 13.94 -22.28 30.74
CA ASP A 94 12.66 -22.13 31.41
C ASP A 94 12.77 -21.27 32.69
N GLU A 95 11.67 -21.11 33.42
CA GLU A 95 11.63 -20.27 34.64
C GLU A 95 12.56 -20.76 35.76
N ASP A 96 12.88 -22.05 35.79
CA ASP A 96 13.78 -22.64 36.79
C ASP A 96 15.26 -22.26 36.54
N ASP A 97 15.60 -21.77 35.36
CA ASP A 97 16.95 -21.33 34.98
C ASP A 97 17.18 -19.83 35.30
N ASP A 98 16.23 -19.13 35.91
CA ASP A 98 16.30 -17.69 36.22
C ASP A 98 17.22 -17.40 37.41
N GLY A 99 18.51 -17.62 37.20
CA GLY A 99 19.58 -17.34 38.16
C GLY A 99 20.93 -17.65 37.56
N VAL A 100 21.93 -16.82 37.86
CA VAL A 100 23.29 -16.98 37.28
C VAL A 100 23.91 -18.35 37.58
N TRP A 101 23.61 -18.90 38.76
CA TRP A 101 24.18 -20.19 39.18
C TRP A 101 23.43 -21.41 38.66
N GLN A 102 22.20 -21.25 38.25
CA GLN A 102 21.41 -22.22 37.51
C GLN A 102 21.81 -22.21 36.03
N PHE A 103 21.93 -21.00 35.43
CA PHE A 103 22.24 -20.80 34.02
C PHE A 103 23.62 -21.28 33.59
N ILE A 104 24.67 -20.94 34.36
CA ILE A 104 26.07 -21.25 33.96
C ILE A 104 26.33 -22.76 33.81
N PRO A 105 25.89 -23.67 34.70
CA PRO A 105 26.02 -25.10 34.48
C PRO A 105 25.40 -25.61 33.16
N TYR A 106 24.19 -25.10 32.80
CA TYR A 106 23.58 -25.44 31.52
C TYR A 106 24.37 -24.89 30.34
N LEU A 107 24.88 -23.65 30.43
CA LEU A 107 25.76 -23.04 29.42
C LEU A 107 27.03 -23.89 29.17
N LEU A 108 27.71 -24.27 30.24
CA LEU A 108 28.93 -25.11 30.19
C LEU A 108 28.61 -26.47 29.59
N GLN A 109 27.54 -27.12 30.03
CA GLN A 109 27.15 -28.43 29.55
C GLN A 109 26.68 -28.41 28.07
N ALA A 110 26.05 -27.35 27.62
CA ALA A 110 25.67 -27.16 26.21
C ALA A 110 26.91 -27.07 25.30
N LEU A 111 27.95 -26.37 25.73
CA LEU A 111 29.20 -26.21 24.97
C LEU A 111 30.12 -27.45 25.02
N ARG A 112 29.99 -28.31 26.04
CA ARG A 112 30.84 -29.48 26.25
C ARG A 112 30.97 -30.41 25.04
N PRO A 113 29.92 -30.78 24.32
CA PRO A 113 29.99 -31.66 23.14
C PRO A 113 30.71 -31.07 21.93
N LEU A 114 30.81 -29.75 21.86
CA LEU A 114 31.34 -29.05 20.69
C LEU A 114 32.87 -29.09 20.64
N TYR A 115 33.48 -29.27 21.78
CA TYR A 115 34.94 -29.26 21.97
C TYR A 115 35.39 -30.68 22.28
N GLY A 116 36.03 -31.38 21.32
CA GLY A 116 36.38 -32.80 21.41
C GLY A 116 37.43 -33.14 22.52
N ASP A 117 38.38 -32.26 22.77
CA ASP A 117 39.47 -32.43 23.74
C ASP A 117 39.53 -31.26 24.73
N TRP A 118 38.48 -31.13 25.56
CA TRP A 118 38.54 -30.22 26.69
C TRP A 118 39.67 -30.69 27.63
N ASP A 119 40.52 -29.79 28.13
CA ASP A 119 41.49 -30.07 29.16
C ASP A 119 40.74 -30.73 30.34
N ALA A 120 41.07 -32.01 30.58
CA ALA A 120 40.47 -32.76 31.67
C ALA A 120 40.67 -32.06 33.02
N ASP A 121 41.77 -31.30 33.16
CA ASP A 121 42.08 -30.52 34.35
C ASP A 121 41.15 -29.29 34.52
N PHE A 122 40.65 -28.69 33.42
CA PHE A 122 39.66 -27.64 33.50
C PHE A 122 38.35 -28.12 34.14
N TRP A 123 37.79 -29.24 33.68
CA TRP A 123 36.60 -29.85 34.27
C TRP A 123 36.81 -30.32 35.68
N ARG A 124 37.95 -30.97 35.97
CA ARG A 124 38.31 -31.42 37.32
C ARG A 124 38.44 -30.23 38.27
N ASN A 125 39.01 -29.12 37.83
CA ASN A 125 39.11 -27.88 38.61
C ASN A 125 37.75 -27.25 38.89
N ILE A 126 36.79 -27.30 37.92
CA ILE A 126 35.41 -26.83 38.11
C ILE A 126 34.66 -27.75 39.09
N GLU A 127 34.90 -29.09 39.03
CA GLU A 127 34.26 -30.07 39.88
C GLU A 127 34.84 -30.09 41.30
N GLU A 128 36.14 -29.83 41.47
CA GLU A 128 36.84 -29.91 42.74
C GLU A 128 37.02 -28.57 43.49
N GLN A 129 37.09 -27.45 42.73
CA GLN A 129 37.22 -26.10 43.30
C GLN A 129 35.87 -25.39 43.25
N THR A 130 35.40 -24.92 44.39
CA THR A 130 34.25 -24.02 44.46
C THR A 130 34.62 -22.64 43.87
N PRO A 131 34.17 -22.30 42.64
CA PRO A 131 34.52 -21.00 42.08
C PRO A 131 33.88 -19.88 42.92
N SER A 132 34.67 -18.86 43.24
CA SER A 132 34.25 -17.77 44.11
C SER A 132 33.36 -16.75 43.37
N SER A 133 33.33 -16.79 42.03
CA SER A 133 32.45 -15.91 41.22
C SER A 133 32.15 -16.52 39.86
N SER A 134 31.01 -16.09 39.28
CA SER A 134 30.57 -16.41 37.91
C SER A 134 31.61 -15.96 36.88
N GLN A 135 32.26 -14.82 37.10
CA GLN A 135 33.31 -14.30 36.22
C GLN A 135 34.54 -15.18 36.15
N GLN A 136 34.95 -15.84 37.26
CA GLN A 136 36.06 -16.78 37.22
C GLN A 136 35.76 -18.00 36.37
N LEU A 137 34.54 -18.54 36.45
CA LEU A 137 34.11 -19.65 35.60
C LEU A 137 34.11 -19.27 34.13
N LEU A 138 33.56 -18.10 33.82
CA LEU A 138 33.50 -17.61 32.43
C LEU A 138 34.89 -17.29 31.89
N ALA A 139 35.81 -16.75 32.71
CA ALA A 139 37.20 -16.50 32.30
C ALA A 139 37.90 -17.82 31.96
N GLY A 140 37.72 -18.87 32.79
CA GLY A 140 38.21 -20.22 32.48
C GLY A 140 37.66 -20.78 31.17
N LEU A 141 36.34 -20.64 30.94
CA LEU A 141 35.67 -21.03 29.70
C LEU A 141 36.23 -20.26 28.48
N ILE A 142 36.36 -18.95 28.58
CA ILE A 142 36.90 -18.10 27.52
C ILE A 142 38.31 -18.50 27.13
N ASN A 143 39.17 -18.79 28.12
CA ASN A 143 40.52 -19.24 27.89
C ASN A 143 40.54 -20.60 27.16
N GLN A 144 39.64 -21.51 27.50
CA GLN A 144 39.53 -22.79 26.79
C GLN A 144 39.05 -22.57 25.34
N LEU A 145 38.04 -21.75 25.14
CA LEU A 145 37.51 -21.42 23.82
C LEU A 145 38.54 -20.73 22.92
N HIS A 146 39.51 -20.00 23.49
CA HIS A 146 40.59 -19.33 22.75
C HIS A 146 41.45 -20.30 21.92
N TYR A 147 41.65 -21.53 22.41
CA TYR A 147 42.44 -22.55 21.70
C TYR A 147 41.58 -23.40 20.74
N CYS A 148 40.29 -23.14 20.61
CA CYS A 148 39.44 -23.88 19.70
C CYS A 148 39.75 -23.52 18.24
N PRO A 149 40.12 -24.51 17.38
CA PRO A 149 40.47 -24.23 15.99
C PRO A 149 39.26 -24.10 15.06
N HIS A 150 38.02 -24.23 15.57
CA HIS A 150 36.80 -24.27 14.82
C HIS A 150 35.79 -23.25 15.34
N ASP A 151 34.90 -22.78 14.49
CA ASP A 151 33.78 -21.97 14.89
C ASP A 151 32.77 -22.81 15.68
N LEU A 152 32.24 -22.23 16.76
CA LEU A 152 31.29 -22.84 17.67
C LEU A 152 30.01 -21.98 17.69
N TYR A 153 28.89 -22.61 17.48
CA TYR A 153 27.57 -21.94 17.47
C TYR A 153 26.78 -22.41 18.68
N LEU A 154 26.28 -21.47 19.48
CA LEU A 154 25.39 -21.76 20.60
C LEU A 154 24.05 -21.07 20.36
N ILE A 155 23.01 -21.86 20.26
CA ILE A 155 21.63 -21.38 20.19
C ILE A 155 21.02 -21.46 21.58
N VAL A 156 20.55 -20.34 22.09
CA VAL A 156 19.81 -20.22 23.36
C VAL A 156 18.39 -19.81 23.05
N ASP A 157 17.44 -20.73 23.19
CA ASP A 157 16.04 -20.49 22.93
C ASP A 157 15.27 -20.19 24.22
N ASP A 158 14.17 -19.47 24.07
CA ASP A 158 13.29 -19.01 25.18
C ASP A 158 14.02 -18.15 26.22
N PHE A 159 14.99 -17.35 25.81
CA PHE A 159 15.79 -16.47 26.67
C PHE A 159 14.94 -15.46 27.46
N HIS A 160 13.71 -15.21 27.04
CA HIS A 160 12.77 -14.33 27.73
C HIS A 160 12.32 -14.86 29.11
N MET A 161 12.63 -16.10 29.45
CA MET A 161 12.38 -16.70 30.76
C MET A 161 13.35 -16.16 31.82
N ILE A 162 14.47 -15.57 31.39
CA ILE A 162 15.52 -15.06 32.29
C ILE A 162 15.26 -13.59 32.60
N ASN A 163 15.19 -13.26 33.92
CA ASN A 163 15.06 -11.91 34.44
C ASN A 163 16.24 -11.50 35.34
N ASP A 164 17.07 -12.48 35.78
CA ASP A 164 18.21 -12.26 36.70
C ASP A 164 19.27 -11.37 36.03
N ALA A 165 19.59 -10.24 36.70
CA ALA A 165 20.60 -9.31 36.22
C ALA A 165 22.01 -9.95 36.13
N GLY A 166 22.29 -10.92 36.98
CA GLY A 166 23.58 -11.64 36.99
C GLY A 166 23.79 -12.49 35.74
N VAL A 167 22.74 -13.05 35.16
CA VAL A 167 22.79 -13.76 33.86
C VAL A 167 23.10 -12.79 32.74
N TYR A 168 22.46 -11.61 32.71
CA TYR A 168 22.75 -10.58 31.71
C TYR A 168 24.19 -10.06 31.82
N GLU A 169 24.69 -9.86 33.05
CA GLU A 169 26.08 -9.49 33.29
C GLU A 169 27.06 -10.58 32.81
N ALA A 170 26.75 -11.86 33.10
CA ALA A 170 27.55 -13.02 32.69
C ALA A 170 27.60 -13.13 31.16
N LEU A 171 26.47 -13.01 30.46
CA LEU A 171 26.44 -13.02 28.99
C LEU A 171 27.12 -11.79 28.40
N GLY A 172 26.94 -10.61 28.98
CA GLY A 172 27.68 -9.40 28.59
C GLY A 172 29.18 -9.55 28.71
N TYR A 173 29.66 -10.18 29.81
CA TYR A 173 31.07 -10.51 30.01
C TYR A 173 31.56 -11.52 28.96
N LEU A 174 30.79 -12.57 28.69
CA LEU A 174 31.12 -13.57 27.66
C LEU A 174 31.20 -12.91 26.26
N LEU A 175 30.20 -12.14 25.84
CA LEU A 175 30.19 -11.48 24.55
C LEU A 175 31.33 -10.49 24.36
N LYS A 176 31.76 -9.83 25.45
CA LYS A 176 32.88 -8.87 25.43
C LYS A 176 34.23 -9.55 25.26
N HIS A 177 34.44 -10.71 25.90
CA HIS A 177 35.77 -11.33 26.04
C HIS A 177 35.94 -12.65 25.27
N ALA A 178 34.85 -13.26 24.78
CA ALA A 178 34.94 -14.51 24.03
C ALA A 178 35.74 -14.34 22.73
N PRO A 179 36.41 -15.40 22.28
CA PRO A 179 37.13 -15.41 21.00
C PRO A 179 36.11 -15.24 19.82
N ALA A 180 36.63 -14.83 18.66
CA ALA A 180 35.82 -14.61 17.46
C ALA A 180 35.13 -15.90 16.96
N ALA A 181 35.65 -17.07 17.34
CA ALA A 181 35.12 -18.37 16.99
C ALA A 181 33.83 -18.75 17.75
N LEU A 182 33.40 -18.00 18.78
CA LEU A 182 32.12 -18.25 19.46
C LEU A 182 31.03 -17.36 18.91
N HIS A 183 29.99 -18.00 18.38
CA HIS A 183 28.80 -17.37 17.85
C HIS A 183 27.57 -17.70 18.71
N LEU A 184 26.95 -16.67 19.30
CA LEU A 184 25.78 -16.85 20.17
C LEU A 184 24.52 -16.44 19.40
N ILE A 185 23.49 -17.26 19.45
CA ILE A 185 22.18 -16.97 18.85
C ILE A 185 21.10 -17.05 19.92
N ILE A 186 20.36 -15.98 20.14
CA ILE A 186 19.34 -15.87 21.18
C ILE A 186 17.95 -15.80 20.55
N GLY A 187 17.08 -16.76 20.91
CA GLY A 187 15.65 -16.72 20.63
C GLY A 187 14.89 -16.14 21.81
N SER A 188 14.15 -15.04 21.64
CA SER A 188 13.43 -14.38 22.72
C SER A 188 12.08 -13.85 22.29
N ARG A 189 11.12 -13.68 23.23
CA ARG A 189 9.85 -12.98 22.94
C ARG A 189 10.02 -11.48 22.91
N PHE A 190 10.95 -10.94 23.68
CA PHE A 190 11.27 -9.51 23.74
C PHE A 190 12.79 -9.31 23.65
N HIS A 191 13.16 -8.08 23.36
CA HIS A 191 14.55 -7.72 23.15
C HIS A 191 15.35 -7.92 24.45
N PRO A 192 16.42 -8.71 24.42
CA PRO A 192 17.24 -8.92 25.61
C PRO A 192 17.93 -7.63 26.05
N SER A 193 17.95 -7.37 27.36
CA SER A 193 18.58 -6.18 27.94
C SER A 193 20.12 -6.25 27.91
N LEU A 194 20.69 -6.64 26.78
CA LEU A 194 22.14 -6.66 26.53
C LEU A 194 22.55 -5.35 25.84
N SER A 195 23.79 -4.89 26.10
CA SER A 195 24.33 -3.67 25.46
C SER A 195 24.67 -3.92 23.99
N LEU A 196 23.67 -4.04 23.11
CA LEU A 196 23.85 -4.45 21.72
C LEU A 196 24.38 -3.35 20.80
N SER A 197 24.26 -2.08 21.19
CA SER A 197 24.65 -0.94 20.35
C SER A 197 26.12 -0.99 19.89
N LEU A 198 27.01 -1.52 20.73
CA LEU A 198 28.43 -1.66 20.38
C LEU A 198 28.63 -2.74 19.32
N LEU A 199 27.98 -3.89 19.47
CA LEU A 199 28.03 -4.99 18.50
C LEU A 199 27.41 -4.58 17.15
N GLN A 200 26.34 -3.80 17.19
CA GLN A 200 25.72 -3.24 16.01
C GLN A 200 26.65 -2.27 15.28
N ALA A 201 27.31 -1.37 16.03
CA ALA A 201 28.28 -0.41 15.47
C ALA A 201 29.50 -1.11 14.84
N GLN A 202 29.86 -2.29 15.35
CA GLN A 202 30.97 -3.11 14.85
C GLN A 202 30.57 -4.12 13.77
N ASP A 203 29.32 -4.10 13.31
CA ASP A 203 28.76 -5.08 12.37
C ASP A 203 28.90 -6.55 12.87
N GLN A 204 28.75 -6.76 14.19
CA GLN A 204 28.87 -8.05 14.87
C GLN A 204 27.52 -8.61 15.35
N LEU A 205 26.40 -8.01 14.91
CA LEU A 205 25.05 -8.36 15.30
C LEU A 205 24.19 -8.71 14.07
N VAL A 206 23.40 -9.77 14.20
CA VAL A 206 22.29 -10.10 13.26
C VAL A 206 20.99 -10.03 14.05
N GLU A 207 20.04 -9.27 13.57
CA GLU A 207 18.72 -9.16 14.20
C GLU A 207 17.63 -9.59 13.23
N ILE A 208 16.71 -10.41 13.73
CA ILE A 208 15.50 -10.86 13.02
C ILE A 208 14.32 -10.55 13.93
N TYR A 209 13.39 -9.75 13.42
CA TYR A 209 12.23 -9.30 14.16
C TYR A 209 10.93 -9.99 13.67
N ASP A 210 9.81 -9.69 14.34
CA ASP A 210 8.49 -10.19 14.00
C ASP A 210 8.12 -9.92 12.53
N ARG A 211 8.42 -8.71 12.01
CA ARG A 211 8.20 -8.34 10.60
C ARG A 211 8.92 -9.26 9.63
N ASP A 212 10.12 -9.68 9.96
CA ASP A 212 10.90 -10.64 9.16
C ASP A 212 10.30 -12.04 9.25
N LEU A 213 9.75 -12.39 10.42
CA LEU A 213 9.17 -13.71 10.70
C LEU A 213 7.75 -13.88 10.14
N GLN A 214 7.05 -12.82 9.78
CA GLN A 214 5.75 -12.93 9.09
C GLN A 214 5.88 -13.73 7.79
N PHE A 215 4.87 -14.53 7.47
CA PHE A 215 4.81 -15.23 6.19
C PHE A 215 4.57 -14.24 5.06
N THR A 216 5.34 -14.39 3.98
CA THR A 216 5.06 -13.74 2.71
C THR A 216 3.91 -14.44 1.97
N LEU A 217 3.38 -13.81 0.91
CA LEU A 217 2.35 -14.41 0.06
C LEU A 217 2.80 -15.78 -0.51
N GLU A 218 4.06 -15.87 -0.93
CA GLU A 218 4.66 -17.09 -1.45
C GLU A 218 4.82 -18.16 -0.37
N GLU A 219 5.35 -17.79 0.81
CA GLU A 219 5.47 -18.68 1.96
C GLU A 219 4.10 -19.19 2.41
N THR A 220 3.07 -18.33 2.42
CA THR A 220 1.69 -18.73 2.75
C THR A 220 1.15 -19.73 1.73
N ARG A 221 1.32 -19.48 0.43
CA ARG A 221 0.90 -20.41 -0.62
C ARG A 221 1.58 -21.78 -0.47
N ASN A 222 2.91 -21.76 -0.30
CA ASN A 222 3.71 -22.96 -0.15
C ASN A 222 3.34 -23.74 1.12
N TYR A 223 3.03 -23.04 2.22
CA TYR A 223 2.60 -23.67 3.45
C TYR A 223 1.30 -24.47 3.25
N PHE A 224 0.28 -23.89 2.63
CA PHE A 224 -0.99 -24.58 2.41
C PHE A 224 -0.89 -25.67 1.35
N SER A 225 -0.16 -25.47 0.27
CA SER A 225 -0.05 -26.45 -0.82
C SER A 225 0.92 -27.60 -0.52
N GLN A 226 2.08 -27.34 0.10
CA GLN A 226 3.14 -28.34 0.29
C GLN A 226 3.13 -28.98 1.68
N THR A 227 2.76 -28.22 2.70
CA THR A 227 2.82 -28.69 4.10
C THR A 227 1.50 -29.31 4.54
N ILE A 228 0.38 -28.73 4.11
CA ILE A 228 -0.98 -29.11 4.56
C ILE A 228 -1.76 -29.83 3.45
N ASP A 229 -1.30 -29.74 2.20
CA ASP A 229 -1.92 -30.35 1.02
C ASP A 229 -3.35 -29.83 0.73
N ILE A 230 -3.55 -28.51 0.98
CA ILE A 230 -4.81 -27.82 0.65
C ILE A 230 -4.52 -26.82 -0.48
N PRO A 231 -4.98 -27.07 -1.71
CA PRO A 231 -4.83 -26.12 -2.82
C PRO A 231 -5.80 -24.95 -2.65
N LEU A 232 -5.28 -23.79 -2.23
CA LEU A 232 -6.05 -22.55 -2.13
C LEU A 232 -5.85 -21.67 -3.36
N SER A 233 -6.92 -20.99 -3.81
CA SER A 233 -6.79 -19.97 -4.85
C SER A 233 -5.94 -18.78 -4.36
N ASN A 234 -5.33 -18.03 -5.28
CA ASN A 234 -4.55 -16.85 -4.95
C ASN A 234 -5.34 -15.83 -4.11
N GLN A 235 -6.62 -15.69 -4.38
CA GLN A 235 -7.52 -14.82 -3.64
C GLN A 235 -7.73 -15.28 -2.19
N HIS A 236 -7.87 -16.59 -1.97
CA HIS A 236 -7.98 -17.17 -0.63
C HIS A 236 -6.70 -17.00 0.15
N VAL A 237 -5.53 -17.23 -0.47
CA VAL A 237 -4.22 -17.02 0.16
C VAL A 237 -4.03 -15.57 0.57
N GLN A 238 -4.40 -14.62 -0.28
CA GLN A 238 -4.27 -13.19 0.01
C GLN A 238 -5.19 -12.75 1.15
N ARG A 239 -6.43 -13.25 1.18
CA ARG A 239 -7.36 -12.97 2.29
C ARG A 239 -6.88 -13.56 3.62
N LEU A 240 -6.34 -14.79 3.61
CA LEU A 240 -5.74 -15.41 4.79
C LEU A 240 -4.55 -14.59 5.30
N LEU A 241 -3.67 -14.18 4.40
CA LEU A 241 -2.51 -13.35 4.72
C LEU A 241 -2.95 -12.02 5.32
N SER A 242 -3.92 -11.34 4.73
CA SER A 242 -4.45 -10.07 5.23
C SER A 242 -5.14 -10.20 6.60
N ALA A 243 -5.82 -11.33 6.85
CA ALA A 243 -6.53 -11.56 8.11
C ALA A 243 -5.59 -11.92 9.27
N THR A 244 -4.48 -12.61 8.97
CA THR A 244 -3.49 -13.05 9.97
C THR A 244 -2.25 -12.17 10.02
N GLU A 245 -2.12 -11.20 9.11
CA GLU A 245 -0.90 -10.38 8.92
C GLU A 245 0.39 -11.22 8.86
N GLY A 246 0.29 -12.43 8.31
CA GLY A 246 1.43 -13.36 8.22
C GLY A 246 1.79 -14.07 9.53
N TRP A 247 0.97 -13.97 10.57
CA TRP A 247 1.20 -14.65 11.85
C TRP A 247 1.05 -16.18 11.71
N ILE A 248 2.17 -16.90 11.92
CA ILE A 248 2.28 -18.33 11.61
C ILE A 248 1.35 -19.20 12.46
N ALA A 249 1.26 -18.93 13.76
CA ALA A 249 0.35 -19.70 14.63
C ALA A 249 -1.11 -19.51 14.23
N GLY A 250 -1.51 -18.30 13.86
CA GLY A 250 -2.85 -18.03 13.34
C GLY A 250 -3.17 -18.82 12.06
N MET A 251 -2.22 -18.86 11.12
CA MET A 251 -2.36 -19.69 9.91
C MET A 251 -2.43 -21.17 10.20
N LYS A 252 -1.58 -21.65 11.12
CA LYS A 252 -1.59 -23.07 11.53
C LYS A 252 -2.91 -23.44 12.20
N ILE A 253 -3.44 -22.61 13.09
CA ILE A 253 -4.73 -22.85 13.73
C ILE A 253 -5.86 -22.81 12.71
N ALA A 254 -5.84 -21.84 11.78
CA ALA A 254 -6.81 -21.77 10.69
C ALA A 254 -6.79 -23.02 9.81
N SER A 255 -5.61 -23.59 9.53
CA SER A 255 -5.45 -24.80 8.71
C SER A 255 -5.97 -26.08 9.38
N LEU A 256 -6.11 -26.09 10.70
CA LEU A 256 -6.68 -27.22 11.46
C LEU A 256 -8.22 -27.16 11.52
N SER A 257 -8.83 -26.09 11.01
CA SER A 257 -10.30 -25.97 11.00
C SER A 257 -10.91 -26.85 9.90
N PRO A 258 -11.87 -27.74 10.24
CA PRO A 258 -12.59 -28.55 9.25
C PRO A 258 -13.35 -27.70 8.21
N GLU A 259 -13.68 -26.47 8.56
CA GLU A 259 -14.42 -25.51 7.71
C GLU A 259 -13.55 -25.05 6.53
N LEU A 260 -12.23 -24.98 6.68
CA LEU A 260 -11.32 -24.65 5.57
C LEU A 260 -11.37 -25.70 4.46
N LEU A 261 -11.55 -26.95 4.81
CA LEU A 261 -11.63 -28.08 3.86
C LEU A 261 -12.97 -28.11 3.12
N ASN A 262 -14.06 -27.71 3.80
CA ASN A 262 -15.42 -27.86 3.28
C ASN A 262 -15.94 -26.58 2.60
N ASP A 263 -15.64 -25.41 3.14
CA ASP A 263 -16.05 -24.11 2.62
C ASP A 263 -15.01 -23.01 2.98
N PRO A 264 -13.97 -22.86 2.15
CA PRO A 264 -12.96 -21.82 2.36
C PRO A 264 -13.54 -20.40 2.42
N GLU A 265 -14.60 -20.11 1.68
CA GLU A 265 -15.25 -18.80 1.66
C GLU A 265 -15.93 -18.45 2.99
N HIS A 266 -16.57 -19.44 3.62
CA HIS A 266 -17.22 -19.28 4.92
C HIS A 266 -16.17 -19.05 6.02
N LEU A 267 -15.08 -19.81 6.02
CA LEU A 267 -13.99 -19.61 6.97
C LEU A 267 -13.36 -18.21 6.83
N LEU A 268 -13.09 -17.78 5.60
CA LEU A 268 -12.46 -16.49 5.33
C LEU A 268 -13.33 -15.29 5.74
N ARG A 269 -14.66 -15.44 5.68
CA ARG A 269 -15.60 -14.45 6.24
C ARG A 269 -15.54 -14.41 7.77
N ASN A 270 -15.29 -15.56 8.41
CA ASN A 270 -15.32 -15.72 9.86
C ASN A 270 -13.94 -15.60 10.54
N ILE A 271 -12.83 -15.65 9.82
CA ILE A 271 -11.49 -15.43 10.40
C ILE A 271 -11.36 -14.02 11.01
N ARG A 272 -12.03 -13.01 10.46
CA ARG A 272 -12.15 -11.68 11.10
C ARG A 272 -12.98 -11.72 12.39
N GLY A 273 -13.81 -12.75 12.61
CA GLY A 273 -14.58 -13.02 13.81
C GLY A 273 -13.91 -13.98 14.80
N GLY A 274 -12.59 -14.13 14.76
CA GLY A 274 -11.76 -14.94 15.67
C GLY A 274 -12.28 -16.37 15.84
N THR A 275 -11.70 -17.37 15.18
CA THR A 275 -12.04 -18.75 15.51
C THR A 275 -11.82 -18.99 16.99
N ARG A 276 -12.75 -19.69 17.68
CA ARG A 276 -12.63 -20.03 19.12
C ARG A 276 -11.24 -20.57 19.49
N ALA A 277 -10.57 -21.24 18.57
CA ALA A 277 -9.25 -21.80 18.77
C ALA A 277 -8.15 -20.71 18.84
N ILE A 278 -8.22 -19.69 17.99
CA ILE A 278 -7.28 -18.53 18.01
C ILE A 278 -7.49 -17.73 19.30
N ALA A 279 -8.75 -17.43 19.64
CA ALA A 279 -9.07 -16.70 20.86
C ALA A 279 -8.61 -17.45 22.12
N ARG A 280 -8.77 -18.78 22.16
CA ARG A 280 -8.27 -19.61 23.25
C ARG A 280 -6.74 -19.56 23.35
N TYR A 281 -6.03 -19.71 22.23
CA TYR A 281 -4.57 -19.64 22.21
C TYR A 281 -4.08 -18.28 22.71
N LEU A 282 -4.65 -17.18 22.18
CA LEU A 282 -4.27 -15.84 22.62
C LEU A 282 -4.57 -15.63 24.11
N LYS A 283 -5.68 -16.16 24.61
CA LYS A 283 -6.02 -16.07 26.03
C LYS A 283 -5.00 -16.83 26.88
N GLU A 284 -4.80 -18.12 26.64
CA GLU A 284 -3.96 -18.99 27.48
C GLU A 284 -2.47 -18.65 27.41
N VAL A 285 -1.95 -18.31 26.21
CA VAL A 285 -0.51 -18.14 25.97
C VAL A 285 -0.05 -16.70 26.06
N VAL A 286 -0.94 -15.75 25.77
CA VAL A 286 -0.58 -14.30 25.67
C VAL A 286 -1.18 -13.50 26.81
N LEU A 287 -2.49 -13.65 27.10
CA LEU A 287 -3.21 -12.77 28.02
C LEU A 287 -3.15 -13.22 29.47
N ASP A 288 -3.35 -14.53 29.74
CA ASP A 288 -3.39 -15.04 31.13
C ASP A 288 -2.07 -14.83 31.91
N PRO A 289 -0.86 -14.84 31.29
CA PRO A 289 0.39 -14.57 31.99
C PRO A 289 0.65 -13.08 32.27
N LEU A 290 -0.17 -12.16 31.77
CA LEU A 290 0.08 -10.71 31.89
C LEU A 290 -0.19 -10.20 33.31
N PRO A 291 0.55 -9.15 33.76
CA PRO A 291 0.15 -8.38 34.93
C PRO A 291 -1.26 -7.83 34.78
N GLN A 292 -2.07 -7.89 35.87
CA GLN A 292 -3.46 -7.48 35.83
C GLN A 292 -3.66 -6.04 35.33
N GLU A 293 -2.76 -5.14 35.66
CA GLU A 293 -2.82 -3.73 35.23
C GLU A 293 -2.68 -3.60 33.71
N VAL A 294 -1.81 -4.43 33.09
CA VAL A 294 -1.60 -4.45 31.62
C VAL A 294 -2.80 -5.10 30.94
N PHE A 295 -3.31 -6.21 31.51
CA PHE A 295 -4.50 -6.87 30.99
C PHE A 295 -5.72 -5.94 30.99
N ASP A 296 -5.98 -5.25 32.09
CA ASP A 296 -7.08 -4.29 32.22
C ASP A 296 -6.93 -3.12 31.22
N PHE A 297 -5.71 -2.64 31.03
CA PHE A 297 -5.40 -1.62 30.03
C PHE A 297 -5.71 -2.10 28.61
N LEU A 298 -5.24 -3.29 28.23
CA LEU A 298 -5.47 -3.88 26.91
C LEU A 298 -6.99 -4.04 26.66
N VAL A 299 -7.74 -4.55 27.63
CA VAL A 299 -9.18 -4.73 27.51
C VAL A 299 -9.89 -3.39 27.34
N LYS A 300 -9.59 -2.39 28.20
CA LYS A 300 -10.25 -1.07 28.17
C LYS A 300 -9.94 -0.27 26.89
N THR A 301 -8.77 -0.47 26.28
CA THR A 301 -8.36 0.27 25.07
C THR A 301 -8.63 -0.50 23.76
N SER A 302 -9.10 -1.74 23.85
CA SER A 302 -9.30 -2.64 22.69
C SER A 302 -10.30 -2.15 21.66
N PHE A 303 -11.27 -1.31 22.05
CA PHE A 303 -12.28 -0.77 21.15
C PHE A 303 -11.74 0.36 20.24
N LEU A 304 -10.60 0.94 20.58
CA LEU A 304 -9.92 1.97 19.80
C LEU A 304 -9.25 1.37 18.56
N ASN A 305 -9.35 2.03 17.41
CA ASN A 305 -8.70 1.58 16.17
C ASN A 305 -7.21 1.96 16.11
N ARG A 306 -6.86 3.05 16.78
CA ARG A 306 -5.48 3.51 16.95
C ARG A 306 -5.30 4.05 18.36
N LEU A 307 -4.10 3.98 18.86
CA LEU A 307 -3.74 4.24 20.25
C LEU A 307 -2.60 5.25 20.31
N ASN A 308 -2.68 6.19 21.23
CA ASN A 308 -1.54 6.97 21.70
C ASN A 308 -1.64 7.16 23.21
N ALA A 309 -0.55 7.60 23.85
CA ALA A 309 -0.51 7.74 25.30
C ALA A 309 -1.61 8.68 25.82
N GLY A 310 -1.85 9.82 25.15
CA GLY A 310 -2.86 10.80 25.55
C GLY A 310 -4.30 10.27 25.46
N LEU A 311 -4.64 9.59 24.35
CA LEU A 311 -5.96 8.97 24.18
C LEU A 311 -6.18 7.86 25.22
N CYS A 312 -5.18 7.00 25.42
CA CYS A 312 -5.26 5.93 26.40
C CYS A 312 -5.40 6.48 27.82
N ASN A 313 -4.68 7.56 28.18
CA ASN A 313 -4.87 8.24 29.46
C ASN A 313 -6.31 8.74 29.63
N GLY A 314 -6.86 9.41 28.62
CA GLY A 314 -8.24 9.91 28.65
C GLY A 314 -9.27 8.80 28.81
N VAL A 315 -9.10 7.66 28.11
CA VAL A 315 -10.05 6.55 28.14
C VAL A 315 -9.93 5.69 29.40
N THR A 316 -8.71 5.46 29.89
CA THR A 316 -8.47 4.60 31.08
C THR A 316 -8.47 5.38 32.38
N GLU A 317 -8.57 6.73 32.32
CA GLU A 317 -8.46 7.65 33.45
C GLU A 317 -7.16 7.46 34.25
N ARG A 318 -6.04 7.29 33.51
CA ARG A 318 -4.67 7.08 34.00
C ARG A 318 -3.75 8.18 33.50
N ASP A 319 -2.54 8.22 34.04
CA ASP A 319 -1.47 9.15 33.62
C ASP A 319 -0.18 8.45 33.17
N ASP A 320 -0.17 7.10 33.18
CA ASP A 320 1.00 6.25 32.93
C ASP A 320 0.89 5.41 31.64
N SER A 321 -0.05 5.72 30.74
CA SER A 321 -0.28 4.94 29.52
C SER A 321 0.94 4.87 28.60
N GLU A 322 1.80 5.88 28.59
CA GLU A 322 3.05 5.88 27.83
C GLU A 322 3.98 4.75 28.30
N ALA A 323 4.12 4.58 29.62
CA ALA A 323 4.93 3.53 30.20
C ALA A 323 4.37 2.13 29.91
N ILE A 324 3.03 2.00 29.94
CA ILE A 324 2.35 0.73 29.62
C ILE A 324 2.49 0.39 28.13
N LEU A 325 2.28 1.36 27.22
CA LEU A 325 2.47 1.14 25.77
C LEU A 325 3.91 0.75 25.45
N ALA A 326 4.90 1.45 26.03
CA ALA A 326 6.30 1.09 25.89
C ALA A 326 6.63 -0.28 26.49
N TRP A 327 5.93 -0.69 27.55
CA TRP A 327 6.08 -2.03 28.11
C TRP A 327 5.52 -3.10 27.15
N ILE A 328 4.29 -2.87 26.60
CA ILE A 328 3.62 -3.75 25.64
C ILE A 328 4.50 -3.92 24.38
N GLU A 329 5.04 -2.83 23.86
CA GLU A 329 5.94 -2.84 22.69
C GLU A 329 7.20 -3.65 22.96
N ARG A 330 7.89 -3.38 24.09
CA ARG A 330 9.11 -4.14 24.48
C ARG A 330 8.87 -5.63 24.65
N HIS A 331 7.66 -6.03 25.02
CA HIS A 331 7.30 -7.44 25.20
C HIS A 331 6.71 -8.07 23.93
N ASN A 332 6.71 -7.35 22.79
CA ASN A 332 6.14 -7.80 21.50
C ASN A 332 4.74 -8.40 21.65
N LEU A 333 3.87 -7.69 22.36
CA LEU A 333 2.49 -8.13 22.62
C LEU A 333 1.54 -7.65 21.52
N PHE A 334 1.85 -7.98 20.25
CA PHE A 334 0.97 -7.71 19.13
C PHE A 334 0.57 -6.22 18.99
N LEU A 335 1.48 -5.31 19.36
CA LEU A 335 1.36 -3.87 19.18
C LEU A 335 2.28 -3.44 18.03
N SER A 336 1.74 -2.69 17.07
CA SER A 336 2.50 -2.19 15.92
C SER A 336 2.45 -0.67 15.89
N ALA A 337 3.59 -0.01 15.72
CA ALA A 337 3.66 1.42 15.48
C ALA A 337 3.10 1.75 14.10
N LEU A 338 2.30 2.81 14.00
CA LEU A 338 1.70 3.30 12.76
C LEU A 338 2.53 4.40 12.11
N ASP A 339 3.44 5.03 12.86
CA ASP A 339 4.31 6.10 12.42
C ASP A 339 5.78 5.82 12.74
N GLU A 340 6.71 6.50 12.05
CA GLU A 340 8.16 6.36 12.28
C GLU A 340 8.61 6.93 13.65
N GLN A 341 7.79 7.79 14.25
CA GLN A 341 8.09 8.43 15.53
C GLN A 341 7.64 7.60 16.73
N GLY A 342 6.87 6.52 16.51
CA GLY A 342 6.35 5.67 17.57
C GLY A 342 5.32 6.37 18.47
N CYS A 343 4.58 7.35 17.92
CA CYS A 343 3.55 8.08 18.65
C CYS A 343 2.19 7.41 18.57
N TRP A 344 1.86 6.78 17.45
CA TRP A 344 0.62 6.08 17.22
C TRP A 344 0.84 4.58 17.05
N PHE A 345 -0.03 3.80 17.67
CA PHE A 345 0.02 2.33 17.67
C PHE A 345 -1.32 1.73 17.28
N ARG A 346 -1.29 0.47 16.89
CA ARG A 346 -2.49 -0.38 16.75
C ARG A 346 -2.23 -1.77 17.28
N TYR A 347 -3.27 -2.41 17.78
CA TYR A 347 -3.23 -3.83 18.09
C TYR A 347 -3.31 -4.67 16.81
N HIS A 348 -2.67 -5.83 16.83
CA HIS A 348 -2.90 -6.83 15.79
C HIS A 348 -4.38 -7.22 15.75
N PRO A 349 -5.04 -7.32 14.57
CA PRO A 349 -6.48 -7.51 14.47
C PRO A 349 -7.02 -8.68 15.27
N LEU A 350 -6.35 -9.84 15.27
CA LEU A 350 -6.80 -11.03 16.01
C LEU A 350 -6.73 -10.85 17.53
N LEU A 351 -5.73 -10.16 18.05
CA LEU A 351 -5.66 -9.82 19.46
C LEU A 351 -6.77 -8.83 19.82
N GLN A 352 -6.93 -7.80 19.02
CA GLN A 352 -7.96 -6.77 19.24
C GLN A 352 -9.36 -7.37 19.29
N GLU A 353 -9.69 -8.30 18.38
CA GLU A 353 -10.97 -8.99 18.33
C GLU A 353 -11.20 -9.82 19.60
N THR A 354 -10.15 -10.54 20.03
CA THR A 354 -10.20 -11.33 21.27
C THR A 354 -10.45 -10.44 22.48
N LEU A 355 -9.72 -9.32 22.59
CA LEU A 355 -9.90 -8.35 23.69
C LEU A 355 -11.27 -7.68 23.65
N ARG A 356 -11.79 -7.33 22.47
CA ARG A 356 -13.15 -6.78 22.29
C ARG A 356 -14.21 -7.77 22.75
N THR A 357 -14.03 -9.05 22.47
CA THR A 357 -14.94 -10.10 22.96
C THR A 357 -14.93 -10.17 24.48
N ILE A 358 -13.74 -10.08 25.10
CA ILE A 358 -13.60 -10.04 26.55
C ILE A 358 -14.26 -8.78 27.13
N LEU A 359 -14.04 -7.62 26.51
CA LEU A 359 -14.65 -6.35 26.91
C LEU A 359 -16.17 -6.41 26.87
N GLN A 360 -16.76 -6.99 25.82
CA GLN A 360 -18.21 -7.15 25.66
C GLN A 360 -18.83 -8.11 26.70
N GLN A 361 -18.06 -9.10 27.14
CA GLN A 361 -18.50 -10.07 28.14
C GLN A 361 -18.32 -9.56 29.58
N ASN A 362 -17.54 -8.51 29.78
CA ASN A 362 -17.28 -7.93 31.07
C ASN A 362 -18.34 -6.89 31.44
N ASN A 363 -19.29 -7.26 32.29
CA ASN A 363 -20.40 -6.40 32.75
C ASN A 363 -19.94 -5.25 33.66
N ASP A 364 -18.73 -5.31 34.23
CA ASP A 364 -18.21 -4.27 35.14
C ASP A 364 -17.64 -3.07 34.35
N ILE A 365 -17.39 -3.21 33.06
CA ILE A 365 -16.86 -2.14 32.23
C ILE A 365 -17.98 -1.53 31.38
N ASN A 366 -18.28 -0.26 31.61
CA ASN A 366 -19.25 0.48 30.79
C ASN A 366 -18.63 0.94 29.45
N LEU A 367 -18.81 0.14 28.41
CA LEU A 367 -18.30 0.45 27.08
C LEU A 367 -18.79 1.79 26.52
N LYS A 368 -20.05 2.19 26.82
CA LYS A 368 -20.58 3.48 26.38
C LYS A 368 -19.83 4.64 27.01
N HIS A 369 -19.46 4.50 28.30
CA HIS A 369 -18.66 5.51 28.99
C HIS A 369 -17.24 5.62 28.38
N LEU A 370 -16.61 4.50 28.03
CA LEU A 370 -15.31 4.52 27.36
C LEU A 370 -15.39 5.25 26.01
N HIS A 371 -16.46 5.03 25.24
CA HIS A 371 -16.69 5.75 23.99
C HIS A 371 -16.93 7.25 24.23
N GLU A 372 -17.61 7.63 25.30
CA GLU A 372 -17.80 9.04 25.67
C GLU A 372 -16.46 9.73 25.96
N LEU A 373 -15.62 9.11 26.79
CA LEU A 373 -14.27 9.61 27.09
C LEU A 373 -13.39 9.74 25.84
N ALA A 374 -13.42 8.73 24.97
CA ALA A 374 -12.71 8.78 23.70
C ALA A 374 -13.21 9.93 22.81
N SER A 375 -14.53 10.10 22.69
CA SER A 375 -15.13 11.19 21.92
C SER A 375 -14.68 12.56 22.42
N HIS A 376 -14.69 12.79 23.73
CA HIS A 376 -14.23 14.04 24.34
C HIS A 376 -12.76 14.33 23.98
N TRP A 377 -11.88 13.35 24.13
CA TRP A 377 -10.48 13.51 23.78
C TRP A 377 -10.28 13.83 22.29
N PHE A 378 -10.99 13.15 21.38
CA PHE A 378 -10.92 13.41 19.94
C PHE A 378 -11.43 14.80 19.57
N VAL A 379 -12.46 15.32 20.26
CA VAL A 379 -12.93 16.72 20.11
C VAL A 379 -11.83 17.71 20.48
N GLU A 380 -11.15 17.51 21.61
CA GLU A 380 -10.04 18.37 22.05
C GLU A 380 -8.88 18.39 21.06
N GLN A 381 -8.62 17.26 20.39
CA GLN A 381 -7.60 17.14 19.36
C GLN A 381 -8.08 17.56 17.96
N ARG A 382 -9.31 18.01 17.79
CA ARG A 382 -9.97 18.37 16.52
C ARG A 382 -10.00 17.23 15.49
N LEU A 383 -10.03 15.98 15.96
CA LEU A 383 -10.17 14.78 15.14
C LEU A 383 -11.66 14.38 15.07
N TRP A 384 -12.39 15.12 14.22
CA TRP A 384 -13.86 15.16 14.25
C TRP A 384 -14.52 13.84 13.85
N SER A 385 -14.02 13.13 12.86
CA SER A 385 -14.61 11.87 12.40
C SER A 385 -14.57 10.78 13.47
N GLU A 386 -13.44 10.62 14.17
CA GLU A 386 -13.37 9.69 15.29
C GLU A 386 -14.24 10.15 16.45
N ALA A 387 -14.26 11.46 16.74
CA ALA A 387 -15.09 12.02 17.79
C ALA A 387 -16.57 11.67 17.58
N VAL A 388 -17.08 11.85 16.37
CA VAL A 388 -18.48 11.54 16.01
C VAL A 388 -18.76 10.03 16.09
N ARG A 389 -17.86 9.18 15.53
CA ARG A 389 -18.01 7.71 15.61
C ARG A 389 -18.13 7.24 17.05
N HIS A 390 -17.28 7.77 17.94
CA HIS A 390 -17.31 7.42 19.35
C HIS A 390 -18.54 7.99 20.09
N ALA A 391 -18.98 9.20 19.76
CA ALA A 391 -20.20 9.79 20.32
C ALA A 391 -21.45 8.96 19.96
N LEU A 392 -21.56 8.53 18.69
CA LEU A 392 -22.64 7.66 18.23
C LEU A 392 -22.61 6.31 18.96
N ALA A 393 -21.44 5.71 19.12
CA ALA A 393 -21.29 4.45 19.85
C ALA A 393 -21.63 4.58 21.34
N ALA A 394 -21.41 5.76 21.94
CA ALA A 394 -21.84 6.09 23.30
C ALA A 394 -23.36 6.29 23.43
N GLY A 395 -24.06 6.55 22.31
CA GLY A 395 -25.48 6.94 22.29
C GLY A 395 -25.70 8.38 22.76
N LYS A 396 -24.67 9.21 22.76
CA LYS A 396 -24.70 10.62 23.15
C LYS A 396 -24.10 11.44 22.02
N PRO A 397 -24.88 11.83 21.01
CA PRO A 397 -24.36 12.63 19.91
C PRO A 397 -23.76 13.94 20.41
N ILE A 398 -22.68 14.38 19.79
CA ILE A 398 -22.02 15.65 20.10
C ILE A 398 -23.02 16.78 19.83
N HIS A 399 -23.30 17.57 20.82
CA HIS A 399 -24.15 18.78 20.72
C HIS A 399 -23.29 20.01 21.00
N ASN A 400 -22.61 20.51 19.96
CA ASN A 400 -21.96 21.82 20.07
C ASN A 400 -22.13 22.57 18.75
N PRO A 401 -23.01 23.61 18.71
CA PRO A 401 -23.45 24.26 17.46
C PRO A 401 -22.31 24.80 16.59
N GLY A 402 -21.14 25.10 17.16
CA GLY A 402 -19.97 25.55 16.41
C GLY A 402 -19.06 24.42 15.87
N GLN A 403 -19.28 23.17 16.31
CA GLN A 403 -18.43 22.01 15.99
C GLN A 403 -19.10 21.02 15.03
N ASP A 404 -20.43 21.04 14.95
CA ASP A 404 -21.22 20.13 14.12
C ASP A 404 -20.88 20.26 12.62
N GLY A 405 -20.68 21.48 12.13
CA GLY A 405 -20.30 21.76 10.73
C GLY A 405 -18.91 21.22 10.37
N ALA A 406 -17.91 21.40 11.25
CA ALA A 406 -16.56 20.94 11.04
C ALA A 406 -16.48 19.40 11.08
N GLY A 407 -17.24 18.76 11.98
CA GLY A 407 -17.35 17.31 12.08
C GLY A 407 -17.99 16.68 10.82
N ALA A 408 -19.06 17.30 10.31
CA ALA A 408 -19.71 16.85 9.09
C ALA A 408 -18.82 16.96 7.86
N GLN A 409 -18.09 18.08 7.73
CA GLN A 409 -17.15 18.29 6.66
C GLN A 409 -16.00 17.26 6.71
N SER A 410 -15.42 17.00 7.88
CA SER A 410 -14.36 16.01 8.06
C SER A 410 -14.83 14.61 7.66
N LEU A 411 -16.01 14.16 8.13
CA LEU A 411 -16.59 12.87 7.75
C LEU A 411 -16.85 12.76 6.25
N ALA A 412 -17.32 13.84 5.64
CA ALA A 412 -17.56 13.88 4.20
C ALA A 412 -16.26 13.83 3.40
N GLU A 413 -15.19 14.52 3.85
CA GLU A 413 -13.86 14.50 3.22
C GLU A 413 -13.16 13.14 3.35
N GLU A 414 -13.34 12.44 4.48
CA GLU A 414 -12.86 11.08 4.70
C GLU A 414 -13.69 10.02 3.98
N GLY A 415 -14.87 10.40 3.53
CA GLY A 415 -15.77 9.51 2.83
C GLY A 415 -16.60 8.58 3.71
N ASP A 416 -16.77 8.88 5.00
CA ASP A 416 -17.58 8.10 5.93
C ASP A 416 -19.03 8.61 6.01
N ILE A 417 -19.75 8.41 4.91
CA ILE A 417 -21.15 8.86 4.79
C ILE A 417 -22.09 8.09 5.70
N ASP A 418 -21.85 6.81 5.90
CA ASP A 418 -22.74 6.01 6.74
C ASP A 418 -22.73 6.52 8.18
N THR A 419 -21.56 6.93 8.69
CA THR A 419 -21.43 7.60 9.97
C THR A 419 -22.13 8.98 9.95
N LEU A 420 -21.95 9.76 8.89
CA LEU A 420 -22.58 11.07 8.75
C LEU A 420 -24.12 10.97 8.69
N VAL A 421 -24.66 10.03 7.93
CA VAL A 421 -26.12 9.76 7.88
C VAL A 421 -26.62 9.28 9.23
N SER A 422 -25.92 8.34 9.88
CA SER A 422 -26.28 7.86 11.20
C SER A 422 -26.26 8.97 12.23
N TRP A 423 -25.25 9.84 12.20
CA TRP A 423 -25.18 11.00 13.10
C TRP A 423 -26.38 11.92 12.94
N MET A 424 -26.77 12.24 11.70
CA MET A 424 -27.94 13.07 11.44
C MET A 424 -29.25 12.50 12.00
N HIS A 425 -29.42 11.16 11.92
CA HIS A 425 -30.61 10.52 12.47
C HIS A 425 -30.68 10.57 14.01
N HIS A 426 -29.55 10.70 14.68
CA HIS A 426 -29.48 10.78 16.14
C HIS A 426 -29.58 12.21 16.69
N LEU A 427 -29.45 13.22 15.83
CA LEU A 427 -29.64 14.61 16.25
C LEU A 427 -31.13 14.92 16.46
N PRO A 428 -31.48 15.63 17.56
CA PRO A 428 -32.88 15.99 17.82
C PRO A 428 -33.46 16.86 16.70
N ALA A 429 -34.74 16.70 16.44
CA ALA A 429 -35.46 17.50 15.43
C ALA A 429 -35.51 18.97 15.92
N SER A 430 -34.62 19.82 15.43
CA SER A 430 -34.60 21.26 15.71
C SER A 430 -34.49 22.07 14.41
N THR A 431 -35.04 23.28 14.43
CA THR A 431 -34.94 24.26 13.35
C THR A 431 -33.68 25.12 13.46
N ASP A 432 -32.67 24.65 14.15
CA ASP A 432 -31.42 25.36 14.41
C ASP A 432 -30.66 25.61 13.09
N PRO A 433 -30.20 26.83 12.80
CA PRO A 433 -29.39 27.18 11.64
C PRO A 433 -28.15 26.29 11.44
N SER A 434 -27.48 25.84 12.51
CA SER A 434 -26.34 24.90 12.44
C SER A 434 -26.68 23.59 11.74
N ARG A 435 -27.94 23.17 11.81
CA ARG A 435 -28.42 21.94 11.20
C ARG A 435 -28.61 22.06 9.68
N ILE A 436 -28.90 23.28 9.19
CA ILE A 436 -28.97 23.52 7.73
C ILE A 436 -27.61 23.30 7.09
N ASP A 437 -26.54 23.80 7.72
CA ASP A 437 -25.17 23.63 7.23
C ASP A 437 -24.75 22.14 7.23
N LEU A 438 -25.09 21.41 8.28
CA LEU A 438 -24.87 19.97 8.37
C LEU A 438 -25.63 19.20 7.25
N GLN A 439 -26.87 19.56 6.96
CA GLN A 439 -27.65 18.93 5.89
C GLN A 439 -27.11 19.27 4.49
N ILE A 440 -26.60 20.48 4.30
CA ILE A 440 -25.93 20.87 3.05
C ILE A 440 -24.66 20.05 2.85
N ASN A 441 -23.85 19.88 3.91
CA ASN A 441 -22.64 19.05 3.87
C ASN A 441 -22.97 17.57 3.60
N LEU A 442 -24.07 17.05 4.15
CA LEU A 442 -24.54 15.71 3.81
C LEU A 442 -24.96 15.60 2.33
N ALA A 443 -25.70 16.58 1.82
CA ALA A 443 -26.10 16.59 0.41
C ALA A 443 -24.88 16.65 -0.52
N TRP A 444 -23.85 17.43 -0.14
CA TRP A 444 -22.56 17.49 -0.82
C TRP A 444 -21.85 16.13 -0.80
N ALA A 445 -21.78 15.49 0.35
CA ALA A 445 -21.20 14.19 0.51
C ALA A 445 -21.93 13.12 -0.34
N LEU A 446 -23.28 13.08 -0.28
CA LEU A 446 -24.12 12.18 -1.09
C LEU A 446 -23.85 12.35 -2.60
N ALA A 447 -23.66 13.61 -3.07
CA ALA A 447 -23.33 13.89 -4.46
C ALA A 447 -21.95 13.31 -4.85
N HIS A 448 -20.94 13.35 -3.98
CA HIS A 448 -19.62 12.78 -4.20
C HIS A 448 -19.57 11.25 -4.07
N TYR A 449 -20.56 10.65 -3.43
CA TYR A 449 -20.80 9.21 -3.41
C TYR A 449 -21.73 8.72 -4.52
N PHE A 450 -22.08 9.63 -5.41
CA PHE A 450 -22.94 9.34 -6.57
C PHE A 450 -24.36 8.88 -6.20
N ARG A 451 -24.81 9.20 -4.97
CA ARG A 451 -26.20 8.99 -4.50
C ARG A 451 -27.06 10.22 -4.87
N PHE A 452 -27.18 10.47 -6.16
CA PHE A 452 -27.75 11.72 -6.69
C PHE A 452 -29.20 11.96 -6.30
N ASP A 453 -30.04 10.93 -6.29
CA ASP A 453 -31.47 11.08 -5.98
C ASP A 453 -31.69 11.47 -4.52
N GLU A 454 -30.91 10.89 -3.60
CA GLU A 454 -30.97 11.25 -2.19
C GLU A 454 -30.42 12.66 -1.93
N SER A 455 -29.34 13.03 -2.62
CA SER A 455 -28.81 14.40 -2.56
C SER A 455 -29.84 15.40 -3.06
N ARG A 456 -30.50 15.15 -4.20
CA ARG A 456 -31.56 16.02 -4.74
C ARG A 456 -32.72 16.15 -3.78
N GLN A 457 -33.23 15.05 -3.26
CA GLN A 457 -34.34 15.06 -2.30
C GLN A 457 -34.02 15.90 -1.06
N LEU A 458 -32.80 15.77 -0.53
CA LEU A 458 -32.37 16.57 0.60
C LEU A 458 -32.29 18.07 0.24
N LEU A 459 -31.69 18.39 -0.93
CA LEU A 459 -31.57 19.75 -1.41
C LEU A 459 -32.94 20.43 -1.69
N ASP A 460 -33.92 19.67 -2.20
CA ASP A 460 -35.28 20.16 -2.43
C ASP A 460 -35.98 20.51 -1.11
N ASN A 461 -35.80 19.69 -0.07
CA ASN A 461 -36.31 19.97 1.27
C ASN A 461 -35.68 21.23 1.86
N LEU A 462 -34.36 21.39 1.70
CA LEU A 462 -33.61 22.54 2.16
C LEU A 462 -33.98 23.83 1.45
N ASP A 463 -34.23 23.81 0.12
CA ASP A 463 -34.68 24.96 -0.64
C ASP A 463 -35.99 25.54 -0.06
N GLN A 464 -36.96 24.68 0.29
CA GLN A 464 -38.22 25.11 0.92
C GLN A 464 -38.00 25.74 2.30
N MET A 465 -37.10 25.19 3.10
CA MET A 465 -36.77 25.74 4.43
C MET A 465 -36.06 27.09 4.33
N VAL A 466 -35.08 27.23 3.44
CA VAL A 466 -34.30 28.48 3.26
C VAL A 466 -35.16 29.61 2.70
N VAL A 467 -36.13 29.31 1.83
CA VAL A 467 -37.05 30.31 1.31
C VAL A 467 -38.02 30.86 2.37
N ASN A 468 -38.42 30.00 3.33
CA ASN A 468 -39.36 30.35 4.39
C ASN A 468 -38.73 31.15 5.56
N HIS A 469 -37.40 31.11 5.75
CA HIS A 469 -36.68 31.66 6.90
C HIS A 469 -35.54 32.62 6.49
N ARG A 470 -35.78 33.55 5.57
CA ARG A 470 -34.78 34.43 4.94
C ARG A 470 -33.97 35.30 5.92
N ASP A 471 -34.50 35.65 7.09
CA ASP A 471 -33.89 36.62 7.98
C ASP A 471 -33.02 36.04 9.11
N ASP A 472 -33.07 34.72 9.34
CA ASP A 472 -32.40 34.05 10.47
C ASP A 472 -31.30 33.05 10.04
N ILE A 473 -30.89 33.03 8.76
CA ILE A 473 -30.09 31.97 8.17
C ILE A 473 -28.61 32.34 8.14
N ILE A 474 -27.77 31.30 8.33
CA ILE A 474 -26.30 31.31 8.25
C ILE A 474 -25.85 32.10 7.00
N PRO A 475 -24.85 33.03 7.18
CA PRO A 475 -24.27 33.72 6.02
C PRO A 475 -23.84 32.70 4.95
N ASN A 476 -24.22 32.96 3.70
CA ASN A 476 -23.89 32.11 2.55
C ASN A 476 -24.60 30.73 2.45
N ALA A 477 -25.54 30.37 3.35
CA ALA A 477 -26.24 29.07 3.25
C ALA A 477 -26.93 28.87 1.89
N TRP A 478 -27.52 29.93 1.34
CA TRP A 478 -28.13 29.91 0.01
C TRP A 478 -27.07 29.61 -1.08
N LEU A 479 -25.89 30.25 -1.01
CA LEU A 479 -24.79 29.98 -1.97
C LEU A 479 -24.29 28.53 -1.86
N LYS A 480 -24.08 28.05 -0.62
CA LYS A 480 -23.67 26.65 -0.35
C LYS A 480 -24.67 25.67 -0.98
N LEU A 481 -25.95 25.87 -0.71
CA LEU A 481 -27.00 25.01 -1.23
C LEU A 481 -27.03 25.01 -2.77
N ARG A 482 -26.91 26.18 -3.43
CA ARG A 482 -26.89 26.29 -4.89
C ARG A 482 -25.64 25.62 -5.49
N VAL A 483 -24.47 25.83 -4.95
CA VAL A 483 -23.25 25.22 -5.49
C VAL A 483 -23.23 23.70 -5.29
N VAL A 484 -23.75 23.21 -4.16
CA VAL A 484 -23.88 21.75 -3.92
C VAL A 484 -24.88 21.13 -4.92
N ARG A 485 -25.98 21.82 -5.22
CA ARG A 485 -26.91 21.38 -6.28
C ARG A 485 -26.22 21.34 -7.65
N ALA A 486 -25.43 22.35 -8.00
CA ALA A 486 -24.67 22.34 -9.25
C ALA A 486 -23.66 21.19 -9.31
N ILE A 487 -22.99 20.85 -8.21
CA ILE A 487 -22.08 19.70 -8.11
C ILE A 487 -22.86 18.39 -8.35
N CYS A 488 -24.02 18.22 -7.70
CA CYS A 488 -24.86 17.03 -7.85
C CYS A 488 -25.27 16.83 -9.33
N GLU A 489 -25.72 17.91 -10.01
CA GLU A 489 -26.10 17.80 -11.42
C GLU A 489 -24.91 17.56 -12.34
N ALA A 490 -23.73 18.18 -12.07
CA ALA A 490 -22.54 17.97 -12.89
C ALA A 490 -22.01 16.52 -12.80
N PHE A 491 -21.97 15.95 -11.59
CA PHE A 491 -21.53 14.56 -11.40
C PHE A 491 -22.56 13.53 -11.87
N ALA A 492 -23.85 13.94 -11.96
CA ALA A 492 -24.90 13.19 -12.63
C ALA A 492 -24.85 13.34 -14.17
N GLU A 493 -23.81 13.96 -14.73
CA GLU A 493 -23.62 14.22 -16.17
C GLU A 493 -24.66 15.17 -16.79
N LYS A 494 -25.36 15.96 -15.98
CA LYS A 494 -26.30 17.01 -16.40
C LYS A 494 -25.64 18.39 -16.45
N ILE A 495 -24.66 18.51 -17.36
CA ILE A 495 -23.80 19.70 -17.46
C ILE A 495 -24.55 20.99 -17.77
N PRO A 496 -25.54 21.03 -18.69
CA PRO A 496 -26.33 22.26 -18.96
C PRO A 496 -27.07 22.76 -17.72
N GLU A 497 -27.67 21.85 -16.95
CA GLU A 497 -28.39 22.17 -15.70
C GLU A 497 -27.45 22.72 -14.64
N SER A 498 -26.27 22.10 -14.49
CA SER A 498 -25.23 22.59 -13.58
C SER A 498 -24.75 23.99 -13.95
N LEU A 499 -24.45 24.23 -15.23
CA LEU A 499 -24.05 25.54 -15.72
C LEU A 499 -25.10 26.63 -15.43
N ALA A 500 -26.37 26.35 -15.70
CA ALA A 500 -27.46 27.28 -15.43
C ALA A 500 -27.53 27.69 -13.95
N ILE A 501 -27.12 26.83 -13.05
CA ILE A 501 -27.10 27.10 -11.61
C ILE A 501 -25.82 27.85 -11.20
N VAL A 502 -24.63 27.42 -11.66
CA VAL A 502 -23.36 27.91 -11.12
C VAL A 502 -22.82 29.16 -11.80
N GLU A 503 -23.08 29.35 -13.11
CA GLU A 503 -22.55 30.50 -13.86
C GLU A 503 -22.94 31.87 -13.24
N PRO A 504 -24.21 32.09 -12.82
CA PRO A 504 -24.60 33.33 -12.15
C PRO A 504 -23.94 33.55 -10.79
N LEU A 505 -23.43 32.46 -10.13
CA LEU A 505 -22.81 32.55 -8.80
C LEU A 505 -21.41 33.12 -8.86
N LEU A 506 -20.73 33.06 -10.02
CA LEU A 506 -19.36 33.60 -10.16
C LEU A 506 -19.30 35.10 -9.81
N ALA A 507 -20.36 35.86 -10.11
CA ALA A 507 -20.45 37.28 -9.75
C ALA A 507 -20.50 37.55 -8.24
N LYS A 508 -20.64 36.51 -7.41
CA LYS A 508 -20.64 36.58 -5.95
C LYS A 508 -19.30 36.24 -5.32
N VAL A 509 -18.32 35.79 -6.11
CA VAL A 509 -16.96 35.47 -5.66
C VAL A 509 -16.12 36.77 -5.64
N PRO A 510 -15.39 37.10 -4.52
CA PRO A 510 -15.35 36.39 -3.25
C PRO A 510 -16.58 36.67 -2.35
N CYS A 511 -17.14 35.65 -1.73
CA CYS A 511 -18.28 35.76 -0.82
C CYS A 511 -17.86 35.79 0.67
N GLY A 512 -16.57 35.70 0.98
CA GLY A 512 -16.02 35.66 2.32
C GLY A 512 -15.95 34.25 2.95
N ASP A 513 -16.35 33.21 2.18
CA ASP A 513 -16.19 31.81 2.56
C ASP A 513 -15.34 31.12 1.48
N THR A 514 -14.07 30.85 1.79
CA THR A 514 -13.08 30.32 0.82
C THR A 514 -13.46 28.93 0.30
N TRP A 515 -14.20 28.15 1.07
CA TRP A 515 -14.69 26.84 0.65
C TRP A 515 -15.77 27.00 -0.44
N VAL A 516 -16.76 27.89 -0.20
CA VAL A 516 -17.84 28.18 -1.19
C VAL A 516 -17.27 28.77 -2.46
N ASP A 517 -16.35 29.75 -2.33
CA ASP A 517 -15.69 30.37 -3.49
C ASP A 517 -14.94 29.34 -4.32
N GLY A 518 -14.22 28.44 -3.65
CA GLY A 518 -13.50 27.34 -4.27
C GLY A 518 -14.41 26.36 -5.01
N LEU A 519 -15.52 25.98 -4.40
CA LEU A 519 -16.50 25.09 -5.02
C LEU A 519 -17.17 25.73 -6.25
N ILE A 520 -17.54 27.03 -6.18
CA ILE A 520 -18.12 27.75 -7.33
C ILE A 520 -17.13 27.75 -8.51
N CYS A 521 -15.86 28.13 -8.25
CA CYS A 521 -14.84 28.16 -9.30
C CYS A 521 -14.56 26.76 -9.86
N ASN A 522 -14.44 25.74 -9.00
CA ASN A 522 -14.13 24.38 -9.44
C ASN A 522 -15.26 23.79 -10.28
N ILE A 523 -16.52 23.88 -9.84
CA ILE A 523 -17.60 23.24 -10.58
C ILE A 523 -17.90 23.96 -11.91
N LEU A 524 -17.81 25.28 -11.96
CA LEU A 524 -17.94 26.04 -13.20
C LEU A 524 -16.81 25.67 -14.18
N SER A 525 -15.56 25.64 -13.70
CA SER A 525 -14.42 25.21 -14.51
C SER A 525 -14.56 23.76 -14.99
N TYR A 526 -15.05 22.84 -14.14
CA TYR A 526 -15.30 21.46 -14.55
C TYR A 526 -16.33 21.38 -15.68
N CYS A 527 -17.43 22.13 -15.59
CA CYS A 527 -18.41 22.23 -16.66
C CYS A 527 -17.81 22.76 -17.98
N HIS A 528 -16.88 23.73 -17.90
CA HIS A 528 -16.14 24.21 -19.06
C HIS A 528 -15.17 23.14 -19.61
N VAL A 529 -14.48 22.36 -18.75
CA VAL A 529 -13.62 21.25 -19.20
C VAL A 529 -14.42 20.20 -19.96
N VAL A 530 -15.58 19.78 -19.44
CA VAL A 530 -16.45 18.81 -20.15
C VAL A 530 -16.96 19.37 -21.47
N ASN A 531 -17.13 20.69 -21.56
CA ASN A 531 -17.43 21.39 -22.81
C ASN A 531 -16.22 21.61 -23.73
N GLN A 532 -15.01 21.19 -23.33
CA GLN A 532 -13.74 21.41 -24.02
C GLN A 532 -13.38 22.91 -24.17
N ARG A 533 -13.86 23.74 -23.23
CA ARG A 533 -13.58 25.18 -23.16
C ARG A 533 -12.47 25.44 -22.15
N TYR A 534 -11.28 24.92 -22.43
CA TYR A 534 -10.15 24.89 -21.49
C TYR A 534 -9.66 26.29 -21.08
N SER A 535 -9.66 27.26 -22.00
CA SER A 535 -9.26 28.62 -21.70
C SER A 535 -10.21 29.30 -20.72
N ASP A 536 -11.52 29.06 -20.88
CA ASP A 536 -12.55 29.62 -19.99
C ASP A 536 -12.46 28.97 -18.60
N ALA A 537 -12.20 27.65 -18.56
CA ALA A 537 -11.97 26.94 -17.30
C ALA A 537 -10.76 27.52 -16.52
N LEU A 538 -9.65 27.79 -17.19
CA LEU A 538 -8.46 28.40 -16.58
C LEU A 538 -8.71 29.87 -16.16
N GLU A 539 -9.51 30.61 -16.91
CA GLU A 539 -9.91 31.99 -16.57
C GLU A 539 -10.70 32.01 -15.26
N VAL A 540 -11.70 31.13 -15.11
CA VAL A 540 -12.48 31.00 -13.88
C VAL A 540 -11.60 30.69 -12.69
N GLN A 541 -10.57 29.85 -12.85
CA GLN A 541 -9.63 29.50 -11.78
C GLN A 541 -8.77 30.67 -11.27
N ARG A 542 -8.66 31.76 -12.04
CA ARG A 542 -7.97 32.99 -11.61
C ARG A 542 -8.79 33.81 -10.59
N HIS A 543 -10.10 33.64 -10.56
CA HIS A 543 -10.98 34.28 -9.59
C HIS A 543 -10.96 33.62 -8.22
N MET A 544 -10.36 32.42 -8.13
CA MET A 544 -10.32 31.66 -6.88
C MET A 544 -9.36 32.34 -5.88
N PRO A 545 -9.80 32.68 -4.65
CA PRO A 545 -8.95 33.20 -3.61
C PRO A 545 -7.79 32.25 -3.29
N CYS A 546 -6.63 32.81 -3.02
CA CYS A 546 -5.47 32.01 -2.60
C CYS A 546 -5.72 31.56 -1.15
N PRO A 547 -5.71 30.25 -0.82
CA PRO A 547 -5.86 29.82 0.56
C PRO A 547 -4.64 30.25 1.38
N GLU A 548 -4.83 30.64 2.63
CA GLU A 548 -3.74 30.99 3.56
C GLU A 548 -2.88 29.78 3.92
N SER A 549 -3.48 28.59 3.93
CA SER A 549 -2.81 27.30 4.09
C SER A 549 -3.37 26.28 3.10
N PRO A 550 -2.53 25.40 2.53
CA PRO A 550 -3.00 24.27 1.70
C PRO A 550 -3.95 23.30 2.43
N LEU A 551 -3.92 23.32 3.76
CA LEU A 551 -4.74 22.46 4.63
C LEU A 551 -6.16 22.99 4.85
N ASP A 552 -6.36 24.28 4.73
CA ASP A 552 -7.64 24.90 5.08
C ASP A 552 -8.78 24.42 4.17
N ASN A 553 -8.46 23.95 2.95
CA ASN A 553 -9.44 23.41 2.00
C ASN A 553 -8.78 22.40 1.05
N LEU A 554 -8.28 21.29 1.60
CA LEU A 554 -7.56 20.25 0.83
C LEU A 554 -8.39 19.74 -0.36
N PHE A 555 -9.67 19.45 -0.13
CA PHE A 555 -10.60 19.00 -1.16
C PHE A 555 -10.69 19.97 -2.33
N VAL A 556 -10.91 21.25 -2.06
CA VAL A 556 -10.98 22.30 -3.06
C VAL A 556 -9.67 22.39 -3.87
N SER A 557 -8.53 22.30 -3.19
CA SER A 557 -7.19 22.34 -3.81
C SER A 557 -6.94 21.14 -4.72
N VAL A 558 -7.36 19.94 -4.33
CA VAL A 558 -7.23 18.70 -5.13
C VAL A 558 -8.09 18.79 -6.41
N TYR A 559 -9.35 19.21 -6.29
CA TYR A 559 -10.22 19.38 -7.47
C TYR A 559 -9.75 20.51 -8.39
N ARG A 560 -9.20 21.59 -7.84
CA ARG A 560 -8.53 22.63 -8.64
C ARG A 560 -7.39 22.05 -9.48
N ALA A 561 -6.51 21.27 -8.84
CA ALA A 561 -5.40 20.63 -9.54
C ALA A 561 -5.90 19.63 -10.61
N PHE A 562 -6.94 18.86 -10.30
CA PHE A 562 -7.60 17.96 -11.25
C PHE A 562 -8.10 18.69 -12.50
N ILE A 563 -8.77 19.83 -12.34
CA ILE A 563 -9.29 20.65 -13.42
C ILE A 563 -8.16 21.26 -14.26
N ILE A 564 -7.17 21.89 -13.60
CA ILE A 564 -6.02 22.52 -14.27
C ILE A 564 -5.25 21.46 -15.08
N THR A 565 -5.04 20.27 -14.49
CA THR A 565 -4.39 19.14 -15.17
C THR A 565 -5.16 18.72 -16.42
N GLN A 566 -6.49 18.62 -16.37
CA GLN A 566 -7.30 18.27 -17.52
C GLN A 566 -7.24 19.35 -18.62
N CYS A 567 -7.19 20.64 -18.23
CA CYS A 567 -7.03 21.73 -19.19
C CYS A 567 -5.70 21.61 -19.96
N HIS A 568 -4.59 21.42 -19.24
CA HIS A 568 -3.27 21.24 -19.87
C HIS A 568 -3.22 19.98 -20.73
N LEU A 569 -3.82 18.87 -20.28
CA LEU A 569 -3.91 17.63 -21.06
C LEU A 569 -4.67 17.86 -22.38
N GLY A 570 -5.86 18.50 -22.34
CA GLY A 570 -6.62 18.81 -23.53
C GLY A 570 -5.86 19.73 -24.50
N GLN A 571 -5.13 20.71 -23.99
CA GLN A 571 -4.28 21.60 -24.76
C GLN A 571 -3.00 20.93 -25.31
N GLY A 572 -2.75 19.68 -24.93
CA GLY A 572 -1.58 18.91 -25.36
C GLY A 572 -0.27 19.26 -24.63
N ASP A 573 -0.37 19.85 -23.44
CA ASP A 573 0.76 20.24 -22.61
C ASP A 573 0.90 19.25 -21.43
N LEU A 574 1.52 18.10 -21.69
CA LEU A 574 1.63 17.02 -20.72
C LEU A 574 2.64 17.32 -19.61
N GLU A 575 3.61 18.22 -19.86
CA GLU A 575 4.63 18.53 -18.85
C GLU A 575 4.05 19.35 -17.72
N ASN A 576 3.35 20.42 -18.04
CA ASN A 576 2.65 21.23 -17.04
C ASN A 576 1.52 20.42 -16.36
N ALA A 577 0.78 19.60 -17.13
CA ALA A 577 -0.24 18.72 -16.58
C ALA A 577 0.34 17.76 -15.52
N TRP A 578 1.47 17.11 -15.82
CA TRP A 578 2.16 16.24 -14.88
C TRP A 578 2.60 16.97 -13.61
N GLY A 579 3.27 18.13 -13.78
CA GLY A 579 3.77 18.92 -12.65
C GLY A 579 2.66 19.35 -11.68
N HIS A 580 1.51 19.79 -12.20
CA HIS A 580 0.36 20.16 -11.37
C HIS A 580 -0.24 18.97 -10.64
N ALA A 581 -0.49 17.86 -11.33
CA ALA A 581 -1.10 16.68 -10.71
C ALA A 581 -0.18 16.02 -9.69
N GLU A 582 1.11 15.84 -10.01
CA GLU A 582 2.07 15.17 -9.13
C GLU A 582 2.34 15.99 -7.86
N ASN A 583 2.47 17.31 -7.98
CA ASN A 583 2.68 18.17 -6.81
C ASN A 583 1.47 18.15 -5.88
N ALA A 584 0.25 18.27 -6.44
CA ALA A 584 -0.96 18.22 -5.66
C ALA A 584 -1.18 16.85 -5.00
N LEU A 585 -0.92 15.74 -5.72
CA LEU A 585 -1.03 14.39 -5.18
C LEU A 585 -0.05 14.18 -4.03
N ARG A 586 1.23 14.53 -4.20
CA ARG A 586 2.24 14.44 -3.13
C ARG A 586 1.88 15.26 -1.89
N GLN A 587 1.35 16.46 -2.07
CA GLN A 587 0.92 17.30 -0.96
C GLN A 587 -0.26 16.67 -0.22
N ALA A 588 -1.29 16.22 -0.95
CA ALA A 588 -2.47 15.62 -0.36
C ALA A 588 -2.15 14.32 0.39
N GLU A 589 -1.35 13.42 -0.21
CA GLU A 589 -1.03 12.12 0.37
C GLU A 589 -0.19 12.18 1.66
N ARG A 590 0.52 13.29 1.91
CA ARG A 590 1.19 13.51 3.21
C ARG A 590 0.21 13.57 4.38
N TYR A 591 -1.04 13.96 4.11
CA TYR A 591 -2.08 14.14 5.14
C TYR A 591 -3.11 13.03 5.12
N THR A 592 -3.49 12.54 3.93
CA THR A 592 -4.59 11.58 3.76
C THR A 592 -4.12 10.17 3.44
N GLY A 593 -2.84 9.99 3.14
CA GLY A 593 -2.30 8.72 2.63
C GLY A 593 -2.70 8.43 1.17
N PRO A 594 -2.18 7.33 0.58
CA PRO A 594 -2.45 6.98 -0.81
C PRO A 594 -3.88 6.46 -1.03
N GLN A 595 -4.50 5.84 -0.02
CA GLN A 595 -5.88 5.36 -0.05
C GLN A 595 -6.83 6.47 0.37
N SER A 596 -7.09 7.41 -0.53
CA SER A 596 -7.88 8.62 -0.27
C SER A 596 -8.64 9.08 -1.49
N THR A 597 -9.61 9.98 -1.28
CA THR A 597 -10.34 10.67 -2.36
C THR A 597 -9.40 11.48 -3.26
N SER A 598 -8.34 12.04 -2.69
CA SER A 598 -7.30 12.77 -3.43
C SER A 598 -6.54 11.85 -4.39
N GLY A 599 -6.15 10.66 -3.91
CA GLY A 599 -5.54 9.60 -4.73
C GLY A 599 -6.47 9.13 -5.84
N ALA A 600 -7.75 8.89 -5.53
CA ALA A 600 -8.75 8.46 -6.49
C ALA A 600 -9.01 9.49 -7.61
N THR A 601 -8.80 10.78 -7.33
CA THR A 601 -9.06 11.88 -8.27
C THR A 601 -7.85 12.14 -9.18
N LEU A 602 -6.64 12.20 -8.64
CA LEU A 602 -5.44 12.67 -9.37
C LEU A 602 -4.60 11.53 -9.98
N ALA A 603 -4.49 10.37 -9.31
CA ALA A 603 -3.65 9.29 -9.80
C ALA A 603 -4.05 8.76 -11.20
N PRO A 604 -5.34 8.67 -11.60
CA PRO A 604 -5.72 8.28 -12.95
C PRO A 604 -5.25 9.23 -14.07
N LEU A 605 -5.13 10.54 -13.80
CA LEU A 605 -4.57 11.49 -14.74
C LEU A 605 -3.07 11.28 -14.96
N LEU A 606 -2.34 11.05 -13.86
CA LEU A 606 -0.91 10.73 -13.92
C LEU A 606 -0.68 9.40 -14.62
N ALA A 607 -1.53 8.40 -14.40
CA ALA A 607 -1.46 7.10 -15.06
C ALA A 607 -1.66 7.20 -16.57
N GLU A 608 -2.59 8.05 -17.06
CA GLU A 608 -2.74 8.36 -18.49
C GLU A 608 -1.43 8.90 -19.08
N MET A 609 -0.85 9.92 -18.43
CA MET A 609 0.38 10.54 -18.91
C MET A 609 1.58 9.60 -18.85
N ALA A 610 1.67 8.76 -17.81
CA ALA A 610 2.68 7.71 -17.70
C ALA A 610 2.56 6.70 -18.85
N TYR A 611 1.33 6.28 -19.18
CA TYR A 611 1.08 5.39 -20.30
C TYR A 611 1.52 6.00 -21.64
N GLU A 612 1.11 7.24 -21.93
CA GLU A 612 1.46 7.91 -23.18
C GLU A 612 2.99 8.07 -23.39
N ARG A 613 3.74 8.20 -22.27
CA ARG A 613 5.20 8.29 -22.26
C ARG A 613 5.90 6.93 -22.18
N MET A 614 5.17 5.81 -22.17
CA MET A 614 5.69 4.44 -21.99
C MET A 614 6.36 4.19 -20.64
N ASN A 615 5.98 4.89 -19.60
CA ASN A 615 6.43 4.64 -18.25
C ASN A 615 5.42 3.73 -17.51
N LEU A 616 5.37 2.45 -17.88
CA LEU A 616 4.36 1.51 -17.40
C LEU A 616 4.55 1.13 -15.94
N ASP A 617 5.77 1.17 -15.41
CA ASP A 617 6.05 0.94 -13.99
C ASP A 617 5.43 2.03 -13.12
N SER A 618 5.52 3.29 -13.54
CA SER A 618 4.86 4.40 -12.86
C SER A 618 3.34 4.26 -12.88
N LEU A 619 2.75 3.80 -14.00
CA LEU A 619 1.31 3.55 -14.11
C LEU A 619 0.86 2.53 -13.05
N ASN A 620 1.55 1.40 -12.96
CA ASN A 620 1.23 0.36 -11.98
C ASN A 620 1.36 0.87 -10.54
N THR A 621 2.43 1.58 -10.23
CA THR A 621 2.64 2.15 -8.89
C THR A 621 1.57 3.18 -8.52
N LEU A 622 1.11 3.99 -9.48
CA LEU A 622 0.07 4.99 -9.27
C LEU A 622 -1.31 4.38 -8.99
N LEU A 623 -1.62 3.22 -9.54
CA LEU A 623 -2.97 2.66 -9.48
C LEU A 623 -3.13 1.47 -8.53
N ALA A 624 -2.06 0.70 -8.23
CA ALA A 624 -2.13 -0.59 -7.54
C ALA A 624 -2.90 -0.55 -6.19
N ASP A 625 -2.62 0.44 -5.35
CA ASP A 625 -3.21 0.54 -4.01
C ASP A 625 -4.44 1.47 -3.94
N ARG A 626 -4.87 2.04 -5.09
CA ARG A 626 -5.92 3.07 -5.15
C ARG A 626 -7.20 2.60 -5.84
N LEU A 627 -7.22 1.40 -6.45
CA LEU A 627 -8.37 0.93 -7.26
C LEU A 627 -9.68 0.90 -6.48
N GLU A 628 -9.68 0.42 -5.24
CA GLU A 628 -10.89 0.38 -4.40
C GLU A 628 -11.43 1.79 -4.13
N PHE A 629 -10.56 2.76 -3.93
CA PHE A 629 -10.94 4.15 -3.73
C PHE A 629 -11.39 4.81 -5.03
N ILE A 630 -10.77 4.50 -6.17
CA ILE A 630 -11.22 4.96 -7.49
C ILE A 630 -12.63 4.43 -7.77
N ASP A 631 -12.89 3.18 -7.44
CA ASP A 631 -14.22 2.57 -7.58
C ASP A 631 -15.28 3.25 -6.71
N ARG A 632 -14.92 3.72 -5.52
CA ARG A 632 -15.89 4.36 -4.61
C ARG A 632 -16.06 5.84 -4.86
N PHE A 633 -14.98 6.57 -5.15
CA PHE A 633 -14.92 8.04 -5.10
C PHE A 633 -14.41 8.69 -6.39
N GLY A 634 -13.89 7.92 -7.33
CA GLY A 634 -13.35 8.46 -8.57
C GLY A 634 -14.42 9.16 -9.39
N PRO A 635 -14.25 10.46 -9.73
CA PRO A 635 -15.18 11.16 -10.61
C PRO A 635 -15.24 10.48 -12.00
N PRO A 636 -16.27 10.77 -12.84
CA PRO A 636 -16.49 10.08 -14.10
C PRO A 636 -15.26 9.96 -14.99
N ASP A 637 -14.49 11.05 -15.10
CA ASP A 637 -13.26 11.10 -15.91
C ASP A 637 -12.11 10.30 -15.31
N ALA A 638 -11.95 10.29 -14.00
CA ALA A 638 -10.91 9.53 -13.32
C ALA A 638 -11.16 8.02 -13.44
N LEU A 639 -12.40 7.56 -13.17
CA LEU A 639 -12.78 6.16 -13.31
C LEU A 639 -12.51 5.63 -14.73
N SER A 640 -13.03 6.32 -15.72
CA SER A 640 -12.92 5.88 -17.13
C SER A 640 -11.47 5.85 -17.60
N ARG A 641 -10.65 6.84 -17.22
CA ARG A 641 -9.21 6.87 -17.53
C ARG A 641 -8.47 5.71 -16.88
N CYS A 642 -8.66 5.52 -15.57
CA CYS A 642 -8.02 4.43 -14.83
C CYS A 642 -8.17 3.09 -15.55
N TYR A 643 -9.39 2.69 -15.80
CA TYR A 643 -9.66 1.38 -16.39
C TYR A 643 -9.31 1.28 -17.88
N THR A 644 -9.40 2.38 -18.63
CA THR A 644 -8.95 2.43 -20.02
C THR A 644 -7.46 2.14 -20.12
N TYR A 645 -6.63 2.79 -19.29
CA TYR A 645 -5.17 2.64 -19.38
C TYR A 645 -4.66 1.33 -18.76
N LEU A 646 -5.32 0.82 -17.71
CA LEU A 646 -5.05 -0.53 -17.21
C LEU A 646 -5.38 -1.61 -18.25
N ALA A 647 -6.51 -1.48 -18.95
CA ALA A 647 -6.89 -2.42 -19.99
C ALA A 647 -5.92 -2.37 -21.19
N ARG A 648 -5.47 -1.16 -21.58
CA ARG A 648 -4.47 -1.01 -22.62
C ARG A 648 -3.12 -1.60 -22.22
N GLN A 649 -2.73 -1.46 -20.95
CA GLN A 649 -1.54 -2.13 -20.44
C GLN A 649 -1.68 -3.65 -20.47
N ALA A 650 -2.80 -4.19 -19.97
CA ALA A 650 -3.04 -5.63 -20.00
C ALA A 650 -2.97 -6.21 -21.44
N LEU A 651 -3.42 -5.43 -22.45
CA LEU A 651 -3.26 -5.83 -23.85
C LEU A 651 -1.79 -5.86 -24.29
N ASN A 652 -0.97 -4.92 -23.84
CA ASN A 652 0.46 -4.92 -24.14
C ASN A 652 1.19 -6.10 -23.49
N ASP A 653 0.70 -6.53 -22.32
CA ASP A 653 1.22 -7.69 -21.60
C ASP A 653 0.65 -9.02 -22.11
N ASP A 654 -0.01 -9.01 -23.28
CA ASP A 654 -0.68 -10.17 -23.91
C ASP A 654 -1.74 -10.86 -23.02
N MET A 655 -2.45 -10.04 -22.22
CA MET A 655 -3.52 -10.47 -21.31
C MET A 655 -4.92 -9.93 -21.73
N PRO A 656 -5.44 -10.28 -22.91
CA PRO A 656 -6.66 -9.67 -23.44
C PRO A 656 -7.92 -9.99 -22.61
N HIS A 657 -7.98 -11.13 -21.94
CA HIS A 657 -9.11 -11.46 -21.05
C HIS A 657 -9.15 -10.56 -19.82
N GLU A 658 -7.98 -10.18 -19.30
CA GLU A 658 -7.89 -9.24 -18.20
C GLU A 658 -8.31 -7.84 -18.64
N ALA A 659 -7.90 -7.41 -19.84
CA ALA A 659 -8.35 -6.15 -20.41
C ALA A 659 -9.87 -6.07 -20.54
N GLU A 660 -10.51 -7.14 -21.06
CA GLU A 660 -11.99 -7.21 -21.15
C GLU A 660 -12.63 -7.14 -19.75
N ARG A 661 -12.11 -7.91 -18.77
CA ARG A 661 -12.61 -7.94 -17.39
C ARG A 661 -12.58 -6.57 -16.72
N LEU A 662 -11.46 -5.84 -16.89
CA LEU A 662 -11.27 -4.49 -16.33
C LEU A 662 -12.29 -3.50 -16.92
N LEU A 663 -12.46 -3.50 -18.26
CA LEU A 663 -13.41 -2.62 -18.94
C LEU A 663 -14.88 -2.95 -18.60
N GLU A 664 -15.23 -4.24 -18.48
CA GLU A 664 -16.56 -4.66 -18.06
C GLU A 664 -16.86 -4.26 -16.60
N HIS A 665 -15.87 -4.33 -15.72
CA HIS A 665 -16.02 -3.87 -14.34
C HIS A 665 -16.33 -2.38 -14.29
N ALA A 666 -15.54 -1.55 -14.96
CA ALA A 666 -15.77 -0.11 -15.03
C ALA A 666 -17.12 0.25 -15.70
N GLN A 667 -17.52 -0.50 -16.74
CA GLN A 667 -18.82 -0.31 -17.39
C GLN A 667 -19.97 -0.59 -16.42
N ARG A 668 -19.90 -1.65 -15.61
CA ARG A 668 -20.94 -1.90 -14.57
C ARG A 668 -21.06 -0.75 -13.60
N LEU A 669 -19.93 -0.18 -13.16
CA LEU A 669 -19.93 1.00 -12.28
C LEU A 669 -20.52 2.23 -12.98
N ALA A 670 -20.16 2.49 -14.23
CA ALA A 670 -20.71 3.60 -14.98
C ALA A 670 -22.24 3.48 -15.17
N VAL A 671 -22.72 2.28 -15.47
CA VAL A 671 -24.16 2.00 -15.61
C VAL A 671 -24.90 2.18 -14.28
N SER A 672 -24.37 1.66 -13.17
CA SER A 672 -25.00 1.77 -11.84
C SER A 672 -25.13 3.23 -11.37
N ARG A 673 -24.24 4.12 -11.85
CA ARG A 673 -24.22 5.55 -11.54
C ARG A 673 -24.96 6.43 -12.57
N GLY A 674 -25.49 5.84 -13.64
CA GLY A 674 -26.15 6.55 -14.71
C GLY A 674 -25.19 7.36 -15.62
N TRP A 675 -23.91 7.09 -15.61
CA TRP A 675 -22.89 7.79 -16.38
C TRP A 675 -22.81 7.32 -17.82
N GLN A 676 -23.52 7.98 -18.70
CA GLN A 676 -23.60 7.59 -20.12
C GLN A 676 -22.33 7.90 -20.91
N ARG A 677 -21.63 9.02 -20.64
CA ARG A 677 -20.38 9.40 -21.31
C ARG A 677 -19.22 8.42 -20.99
N PRO A 678 -18.91 8.09 -19.72
CA PRO A 678 -17.99 7.01 -19.37
C PRO A 678 -18.38 5.66 -19.97
N GLN A 679 -19.66 5.30 -19.93
CA GLN A 679 -20.16 4.05 -20.54
C GLN A 679 -19.85 3.99 -22.04
N ALA A 680 -20.03 5.09 -22.77
CA ALA A 680 -19.74 5.16 -24.21
C ALA A 680 -18.25 4.97 -24.51
N LEU A 681 -17.37 5.61 -23.73
CA LEU A 681 -15.93 5.44 -23.85
C LEU A 681 -15.51 3.98 -23.62
N LEU A 682 -16.03 3.38 -22.53
CA LEU A 682 -15.70 2.00 -22.16
C LEU A 682 -16.20 0.98 -23.20
N LEU A 683 -17.39 1.16 -23.75
CA LEU A 683 -17.90 0.34 -24.87
C LEU A 683 -17.03 0.47 -26.12
N ALA A 684 -16.59 1.69 -26.46
CA ALA A 684 -15.71 1.93 -27.60
C ALA A 684 -14.34 1.26 -27.40
N GLU A 685 -13.78 1.27 -26.18
CA GLU A 685 -12.53 0.57 -25.86
C GLU A 685 -12.69 -0.95 -25.87
N GLN A 686 -13.80 -1.51 -25.37
CA GLN A 686 -14.12 -2.93 -25.49
C GLN A 686 -14.22 -3.37 -26.96
N ALA A 687 -14.89 -2.56 -27.79
CA ALA A 687 -14.96 -2.83 -29.23
C ALA A 687 -13.56 -2.82 -29.86
N ARG A 688 -12.68 -1.89 -29.47
CA ARG A 688 -11.27 -1.85 -29.92
C ARG A 688 -10.51 -3.12 -29.53
N VAL A 689 -10.65 -3.58 -28.29
CA VAL A 689 -10.02 -4.81 -27.80
C VAL A 689 -10.47 -6.01 -28.65
N ARG A 690 -11.76 -6.12 -28.94
CA ARG A 690 -12.30 -7.24 -29.74
C ARG A 690 -11.84 -7.18 -31.19
N LEU A 691 -11.70 -5.97 -31.78
CA LEU A 691 -11.12 -5.81 -33.13
C LEU A 691 -9.66 -6.27 -33.19
N GLN A 692 -8.85 -5.93 -32.20
CA GLN A 692 -7.45 -6.39 -32.13
C GLN A 692 -7.35 -7.93 -32.02
N ARG A 693 -8.35 -8.60 -31.47
CA ARG A 693 -8.45 -10.05 -31.39
C ARG A 693 -9.15 -10.69 -32.59
N ALA A 694 -9.42 -9.94 -33.64
CA ALA A 694 -10.18 -10.38 -34.82
C ALA A 694 -11.59 -10.93 -34.48
N ASN A 695 -12.17 -10.56 -33.33
CA ASN A 695 -13.54 -10.88 -32.95
C ASN A 695 -14.50 -9.82 -33.50
N TYR A 696 -14.69 -9.83 -34.80
CA TYR A 696 -15.55 -8.86 -35.51
C TYR A 696 -17.03 -8.89 -35.05
N PRO A 697 -17.68 -10.05 -34.90
CA PRO A 697 -19.08 -10.08 -34.45
C PRO A 697 -19.26 -9.48 -33.05
N GLY A 698 -18.32 -9.76 -32.14
CA GLY A 698 -18.35 -9.19 -30.81
C GLY A 698 -18.14 -7.66 -30.79
N ALA A 699 -17.25 -7.16 -31.65
CA ALA A 699 -17.04 -5.71 -31.80
C ALA A 699 -18.27 -5.01 -32.40
N GLU A 700 -18.94 -5.60 -33.40
CA GLU A 700 -20.17 -5.08 -33.95
C GLU A 700 -21.34 -5.06 -32.95
N GLN A 701 -21.41 -6.05 -32.08
CA GLN A 701 -22.42 -6.09 -31.02
C GLN A 701 -22.24 -4.93 -30.04
N LEU A 702 -20.99 -4.67 -29.60
CA LEU A 702 -20.68 -3.54 -28.72
C LEU A 702 -20.93 -2.20 -29.40
N HIS A 703 -20.56 -2.09 -30.68
CA HIS A 703 -20.85 -0.90 -31.45
C HIS A 703 -22.34 -0.62 -31.58
N ARG A 704 -23.19 -1.63 -31.80
CA ARG A 704 -24.66 -1.47 -31.83
C ARG A 704 -25.21 -0.98 -30.47
N GLN A 705 -24.64 -1.44 -29.35
CA GLN A 705 -25.00 -0.91 -28.03
C GLN A 705 -24.61 0.57 -27.89
N LEU A 706 -23.47 0.96 -28.42
CA LEU A 706 -22.98 2.31 -28.41
C LEU A 706 -23.83 3.22 -29.33
N GLU A 707 -24.25 2.74 -30.51
CA GLU A 707 -25.20 3.46 -31.39
C GLU A 707 -26.58 3.65 -30.72
N GLN A 708 -27.05 2.64 -29.98
CA GLN A 708 -28.34 2.79 -29.23
C GLN A 708 -28.21 3.84 -28.12
N LEU A 709 -27.04 3.92 -27.46
CA LEU A 709 -26.78 4.96 -26.47
C LEU A 709 -26.71 6.34 -27.13
N ALA A 710 -26.03 6.46 -28.26
CA ALA A 710 -25.94 7.70 -29.05
C ALA A 710 -27.31 8.13 -29.60
N ALA A 711 -28.13 7.21 -30.07
CA ALA A 711 -29.48 7.52 -30.59
C ALA A 711 -30.44 8.06 -29.52
N ARG A 712 -30.32 7.62 -28.28
CA ARG A 712 -31.07 8.19 -27.13
C ARG A 712 -30.65 9.63 -26.82
N ALA A 713 -29.43 9.98 -27.19
CA ALA A 713 -28.79 11.25 -26.90
C ALA A 713 -29.08 12.35 -27.98
N THR A 714 -29.73 12.05 -29.12
CA THR A 714 -29.83 12.93 -30.28
C THR A 714 -30.78 14.12 -30.12
N ILE A 715 -31.35 14.37 -28.96
CA ILE A 715 -32.39 15.43 -28.78
C ILE A 715 -31.73 16.81 -28.54
N ASP A 716 -30.45 16.87 -28.12
CA ASP A 716 -29.77 18.14 -27.85
C ASP A 716 -28.30 18.09 -28.26
N ALA A 717 -27.99 18.57 -29.47
CA ALA A 717 -26.61 18.60 -30.01
C ALA A 717 -25.66 19.56 -29.25
N GLU A 718 -26.17 20.44 -28.42
CA GLU A 718 -25.39 21.37 -27.62
C GLU A 718 -24.90 20.74 -26.30
N ASN A 719 -25.52 19.67 -25.86
CA ASN A 719 -25.12 18.96 -24.64
C ASN A 719 -23.75 18.29 -24.82
N PRO A 720 -22.73 18.64 -23.99
CA PRO A 720 -21.34 18.13 -24.14
C PRO A 720 -21.24 16.62 -23.91
N CYS A 721 -22.03 16.05 -23.01
CA CYS A 721 -22.02 14.62 -22.75
C CYS A 721 -22.56 13.84 -23.97
N GLN A 722 -23.61 14.36 -24.62
CA GLN A 722 -24.19 13.76 -25.83
C GLN A 722 -23.20 13.82 -27.01
N ARG A 723 -22.53 14.97 -27.22
CA ARG A 723 -21.43 15.08 -28.20
C ARG A 723 -20.32 14.04 -27.98
N ALA A 724 -19.88 13.87 -26.76
CA ALA A 724 -18.85 12.90 -26.44
C ALA A 724 -19.30 11.45 -26.72
N ILE A 725 -20.56 11.10 -26.42
CA ILE A 725 -21.15 9.80 -26.76
C ILE A 725 -21.15 9.58 -28.28
N ALA A 726 -21.61 10.57 -29.06
CA ALA A 726 -21.63 10.52 -30.52
C ALA A 726 -20.21 10.40 -31.10
N GLN A 727 -19.24 11.12 -30.53
CA GLN A 727 -17.81 11.00 -30.90
C GLN A 727 -17.30 9.59 -30.72
N HIS A 728 -17.52 8.96 -29.55
CA HIS A 728 -17.08 7.59 -29.28
C HIS A 728 -17.75 6.58 -30.21
N ALA A 729 -19.04 6.79 -30.56
CA ALA A 729 -19.73 5.96 -31.54
C ALA A 729 -19.11 6.08 -32.94
N ASN A 730 -18.81 7.29 -33.40
CA ASN A 730 -18.20 7.53 -34.70
C ASN A 730 -16.76 6.99 -34.76
N VAL A 731 -15.95 7.09 -33.67
CA VAL A 731 -14.61 6.49 -33.60
C VAL A 731 -14.70 4.97 -33.68
N SER A 732 -15.62 4.35 -32.95
CA SER A 732 -15.86 2.91 -33.00
C SER A 732 -16.27 2.45 -34.40
N ARG A 733 -17.19 3.20 -35.06
CA ARG A 733 -17.61 2.95 -36.43
C ARG A 733 -16.46 3.05 -37.42
N SER A 734 -15.63 4.10 -37.31
CA SER A 734 -14.46 4.28 -38.16
C SER A 734 -13.47 3.13 -38.08
N ARG A 735 -13.25 2.57 -36.89
CA ARG A 735 -12.40 1.37 -36.70
C ARG A 735 -13.00 0.14 -37.37
N LEU A 736 -14.32 -0.07 -37.27
CA LEU A 736 -15.02 -1.16 -37.97
C LEU A 736 -14.92 -1.00 -39.50
N LEU A 737 -15.11 0.22 -40.04
CA LEU A 737 -14.95 0.50 -41.46
C LEU A 737 -13.54 0.24 -41.97
N LEU A 738 -12.52 0.61 -41.18
CA LEU A 738 -11.11 0.32 -41.51
C LEU A 738 -10.85 -1.18 -41.59
N THR A 739 -11.35 -1.96 -40.66
CA THR A 739 -11.18 -3.43 -40.65
C THR A 739 -11.96 -4.13 -41.74
N SER A 740 -13.09 -3.56 -42.22
CA SER A 740 -13.89 -4.08 -43.33
C SER A 740 -13.44 -3.58 -44.70
N GLY A 741 -12.31 -2.86 -44.81
CA GLY A 741 -11.75 -2.35 -46.06
C GLY A 741 -12.45 -1.10 -46.62
N GLN A 742 -13.35 -0.47 -45.84
CA GLN A 742 -14.11 0.71 -46.25
C GLN A 742 -13.41 2.02 -45.79
N ALA A 743 -12.11 2.11 -46.08
CA ALA A 743 -11.26 3.22 -45.65
C ALA A 743 -11.72 4.62 -46.10
N PRO A 744 -12.27 4.84 -47.32
CA PRO A 744 -12.77 6.17 -47.68
C PRO A 744 -13.93 6.69 -46.81
N GLN A 745 -14.83 5.79 -46.38
CA GLN A 745 -15.93 6.16 -45.47
C GLN A 745 -15.40 6.47 -44.06
N ALA A 746 -14.42 5.70 -43.58
CA ALA A 746 -13.73 5.98 -42.32
C ALA A 746 -13.02 7.34 -42.36
N SER A 747 -12.36 7.67 -43.49
CA SER A 747 -11.65 8.93 -43.70
C SER A 747 -12.57 10.14 -43.59
N LEU A 748 -13.77 10.08 -44.19
CA LEU A 748 -14.73 11.15 -44.09
C LEU A 748 -15.15 11.44 -42.63
N LEU A 749 -15.56 10.40 -41.90
CA LEU A 749 -15.97 10.51 -40.49
C LEU A 749 -14.86 11.04 -39.59
N LEU A 750 -13.64 10.51 -39.77
CA LEU A 750 -12.48 10.91 -38.93
C LEU A 750 -12.06 12.36 -39.25
N GLY A 751 -12.11 12.78 -40.51
CA GLY A 751 -11.83 14.15 -40.90
C GLY A 751 -12.76 15.19 -40.26
N GLU A 752 -14.05 14.89 -40.19
CA GLU A 752 -15.04 15.72 -39.48
C GLU A 752 -14.73 15.79 -37.98
N LEU A 753 -14.43 14.65 -37.34
CA LEU A 753 -14.09 14.59 -35.91
C LEU A 753 -12.81 15.36 -35.60
N VAL A 754 -11.76 15.24 -36.42
CA VAL A 754 -10.51 15.99 -36.27
C VAL A 754 -10.79 17.50 -36.32
N THR A 755 -11.51 17.95 -37.32
CA THR A 755 -11.85 19.36 -37.51
C THR A 755 -12.62 19.94 -36.31
N GLU A 756 -13.54 19.17 -35.75
CA GLU A 756 -14.29 19.57 -34.55
C GLU A 756 -13.41 19.67 -33.31
N GLN A 757 -12.51 18.70 -33.09
CA GLN A 757 -11.61 18.74 -31.92
C GLN A 757 -10.62 19.91 -32.00
N GLU A 758 -10.09 20.18 -33.18
CA GLU A 758 -9.22 21.33 -33.41
C GLU A 758 -9.94 22.67 -33.18
N ARG A 759 -11.16 22.80 -33.67
CA ARG A 759 -11.99 23.98 -33.44
C ARG A 759 -12.23 24.21 -31.94
N ARG A 760 -12.33 23.15 -31.13
CA ARG A 760 -12.51 23.21 -29.67
C ARG A 760 -11.18 23.35 -28.90
N GLY A 761 -10.04 23.24 -29.57
CA GLY A 761 -8.74 23.37 -28.94
C GLY A 761 -8.29 22.12 -28.17
N ASP A 762 -8.97 20.95 -28.36
CA ASP A 762 -8.56 19.67 -27.77
C ASP A 762 -7.48 19.02 -28.66
N ARG A 763 -6.23 19.45 -28.44
CA ARG A 763 -5.09 19.05 -29.24
C ARG A 763 -4.72 17.58 -29.05
N LEU A 764 -4.85 17.04 -27.81
CA LEU A 764 -4.50 15.66 -27.55
C LEU A 764 -5.51 14.69 -28.21
N SER A 765 -6.81 14.95 -28.08
CA SER A 765 -7.84 14.18 -28.76
C SER A 765 -7.74 14.31 -30.28
N ALA A 766 -7.49 15.52 -30.80
CA ALA A 766 -7.25 15.75 -32.22
C ALA A 766 -6.04 14.93 -32.74
N ALA A 767 -4.94 14.88 -32.01
CA ALA A 767 -3.77 14.09 -32.36
C ALA A 767 -4.08 12.59 -32.46
N ARG A 768 -4.82 12.04 -31.48
CA ARG A 768 -5.24 10.62 -31.50
C ARG A 768 -6.16 10.32 -32.69
N LEU A 769 -7.08 11.20 -33.02
CA LEU A 769 -7.98 11.06 -34.18
C LEU A 769 -7.23 11.23 -35.50
N ARG A 770 -6.28 12.19 -35.60
CA ARG A 770 -5.43 12.38 -36.76
C ARG A 770 -4.59 11.15 -37.10
N THR A 771 -4.12 10.42 -36.10
CA THR A 771 -3.39 9.17 -36.31
C THR A 771 -4.26 8.12 -37.00
N LEU A 772 -5.51 7.97 -36.56
CA LEU A 772 -6.48 7.08 -37.21
C LEU A 772 -6.90 7.60 -38.59
N TRP A 773 -7.07 8.91 -38.75
CA TRP A 773 -7.42 9.56 -40.00
C TRP A 773 -6.31 9.39 -41.05
N SER A 774 -5.03 9.61 -40.67
CA SER A 774 -3.90 9.39 -41.57
C SER A 774 -3.81 7.94 -42.02
N LEU A 775 -4.10 6.98 -41.13
CA LEU A 775 -4.16 5.56 -41.51
C LEU A 775 -5.33 5.28 -42.49
N SER A 776 -6.48 5.92 -42.33
CA SER A 776 -7.61 5.75 -43.23
C SER A 776 -7.32 6.34 -44.62
N LEU A 777 -6.67 7.51 -44.70
CA LEU A 777 -6.21 8.12 -45.94
C LEU A 777 -5.16 7.23 -46.67
N TRP A 778 -4.21 6.66 -45.90
CA TRP A 778 -3.21 5.74 -46.44
C TRP A 778 -3.87 4.51 -47.05
N ASN A 779 -4.82 3.90 -46.35
CA ASN A 779 -5.55 2.72 -46.83
C ASN A 779 -6.49 3.05 -47.99
N SER A 780 -6.85 4.32 -48.21
CA SER A 780 -7.62 4.82 -49.37
C SER A 780 -6.74 5.13 -50.57
N GLY A 781 -5.40 5.03 -50.45
CA GLY A 781 -4.45 5.38 -51.51
C GLY A 781 -4.09 6.87 -51.58
N GLU A 782 -4.59 7.70 -50.69
CA GLU A 782 -4.34 9.15 -50.60
C GLU A 782 -3.03 9.45 -49.87
N ASN A 783 -1.91 8.92 -50.34
CA ASN A 783 -0.64 8.89 -49.62
C ASN A 783 -0.11 10.28 -49.22
N ALA A 784 -0.25 11.28 -50.09
CA ALA A 784 0.20 12.65 -49.83
C ALA A 784 -0.65 13.29 -48.68
N ALA A 785 -1.97 13.10 -48.70
CA ALA A 785 -2.87 13.58 -47.67
C ALA A 785 -2.61 12.88 -46.36
N ALA A 786 -2.34 11.57 -46.35
CA ALA A 786 -2.00 10.78 -45.16
C ALA A 786 -0.74 11.32 -44.47
N VAL A 787 0.34 11.61 -45.25
CA VAL A 787 1.56 12.20 -44.71
C VAL A 787 1.29 13.58 -44.10
N ALA A 788 0.57 14.44 -44.81
CA ALA A 788 0.22 15.77 -44.31
C ALA A 788 -0.62 15.73 -43.05
N ALA A 789 -1.58 14.79 -42.95
CA ALA A 789 -2.43 14.60 -41.78
C ALA A 789 -1.64 14.16 -40.54
N LEU A 790 -0.55 13.38 -40.70
CA LEU A 790 0.26 12.87 -39.60
C LEU A 790 1.31 13.88 -39.09
N GLN A 791 1.70 14.86 -39.87
CA GLN A 791 2.74 15.83 -39.55
C GLN A 791 2.53 16.57 -38.21
N PRO A 792 1.31 17.14 -37.92
CA PRO A 792 1.06 17.81 -36.63
C PRO A 792 1.15 16.87 -35.44
N VAL A 793 0.82 15.59 -35.63
CA VAL A 793 0.92 14.56 -34.57
C VAL A 793 2.37 14.30 -34.23
N LEU A 794 3.26 14.18 -35.25
CA LEU A 794 4.68 14.00 -35.03
C LEU A 794 5.32 15.18 -34.29
N GLN A 795 4.93 16.40 -34.64
CA GLN A 795 5.41 17.60 -33.95
C GLN A 795 5.02 17.61 -32.47
N LEU A 796 3.74 17.33 -32.16
CA LEU A 796 3.25 17.25 -30.79
C LEU A 796 3.94 16.11 -30.02
N ALA A 797 4.07 14.94 -30.66
CA ALA A 797 4.71 13.77 -30.07
C ALA A 797 6.19 14.01 -29.76
N ALA A 798 6.90 14.74 -30.63
CA ALA A 798 8.28 15.14 -30.38
C ALA A 798 8.40 16.06 -29.15
N GLN A 799 7.53 17.06 -29.04
CA GLN A 799 7.53 18.03 -27.95
C GLN A 799 7.13 17.43 -26.61
N GLN A 800 6.20 16.47 -26.58
CA GLN A 800 5.59 15.95 -25.36
C GLN A 800 6.00 14.50 -25.05
N HIS A 801 6.91 13.91 -25.86
CA HIS A 801 7.40 12.53 -25.72
C HIS A 801 6.30 11.46 -25.81
N LEU A 802 5.30 11.68 -26.70
CA LEU A 802 4.18 10.76 -26.89
C LEU A 802 4.60 9.60 -27.81
N LYS A 803 4.75 8.42 -27.26
CA LYS A 803 5.13 7.22 -28.04
C LYS A 803 3.93 6.31 -28.30
N ARG A 804 3.00 6.22 -27.35
CA ARG A 804 1.84 5.31 -27.40
C ARG A 804 0.83 5.66 -28.47
N ILE A 805 0.69 6.92 -28.81
CA ILE A 805 -0.23 7.38 -29.83
C ILE A 805 -0.02 6.68 -31.20
N PHE A 806 1.22 6.28 -31.52
CA PHE A 806 1.54 5.52 -32.72
C PHE A 806 1.41 4.01 -32.52
N LEU A 807 1.84 3.47 -31.38
CA LEU A 807 1.80 2.04 -31.08
C LEU A 807 0.36 1.54 -30.97
N ASP A 808 -0.52 2.31 -30.34
CA ASP A 808 -1.94 1.97 -30.18
C ASP A 808 -2.72 1.97 -31.51
N ALA A 809 -2.21 2.63 -32.55
CA ALA A 809 -2.76 2.56 -33.90
C ALA A 809 -2.45 1.22 -34.62
N GLY A 810 -1.50 0.45 -34.09
CA GLY A 810 -1.15 -0.89 -34.57
C GLY A 810 -0.13 -0.91 -35.73
N GLU A 811 0.25 -2.14 -36.13
CA GLU A 811 1.25 -2.37 -37.19
C GLU A 811 0.87 -1.78 -38.56
N ALA A 812 -0.42 -1.63 -38.83
CA ALA A 812 -0.92 -1.06 -40.08
C ALA A 812 -0.43 0.40 -40.32
N LEU A 813 0.02 1.11 -39.26
CA LEU A 813 0.58 2.47 -39.40
C LEU A 813 2.04 2.48 -39.85
N GLN A 814 2.78 1.38 -39.70
CA GLN A 814 4.23 1.31 -39.97
C GLN A 814 4.61 1.72 -41.42
N PRO A 815 3.91 1.30 -42.49
CA PRO A 815 4.26 1.73 -43.83
C PRO A 815 4.17 3.24 -44.06
N LEU A 816 3.17 3.89 -43.42
CA LEU A 816 3.00 5.33 -43.47
C LEU A 816 4.15 6.03 -42.69
N LEU A 817 4.51 5.52 -41.52
CA LEU A 817 5.60 6.05 -40.72
C LEU A 817 6.94 5.97 -41.51
N VAL A 818 7.23 4.88 -42.19
CA VAL A 818 8.41 4.75 -43.05
C VAL A 818 8.38 5.79 -44.17
N ARG A 819 7.23 5.98 -44.83
CA ARG A 819 7.07 6.94 -45.90
C ARG A 819 7.28 8.39 -45.45
N VAL A 820 6.77 8.75 -44.26
CA VAL A 820 7.00 10.06 -43.65
C VAL A 820 8.48 10.31 -43.42
N ARG A 821 9.20 9.30 -42.94
CA ARG A 821 10.65 9.38 -42.71
C ARG A 821 11.41 9.61 -43.99
N GLU A 822 11.06 8.96 -45.09
CA GLU A 822 11.67 9.16 -46.40
C GLU A 822 11.44 10.56 -46.96
N THR A 823 10.28 11.18 -46.60
CA THR A 823 9.90 12.51 -47.15
C THR A 823 10.36 13.66 -46.29
N SER A 824 10.68 13.45 -45.02
CA SER A 824 11.20 14.46 -44.07
C SER A 824 12.72 14.47 -44.15
N ALA A 825 13.28 15.37 -44.91
CA ALA A 825 14.73 15.64 -44.87
C ALA A 825 15.07 16.34 -43.54
N ALA A 826 15.74 15.61 -42.65
CA ALA A 826 16.54 16.10 -41.52
C ALA A 826 16.12 15.64 -40.09
N SER A 827 17.00 14.98 -39.48
CA SER A 827 17.81 15.10 -38.24
C SER A 827 17.16 15.35 -36.87
N GLU A 828 15.88 15.63 -36.63
CA GLU A 828 15.34 15.89 -35.30
C GLU A 828 14.39 14.79 -34.75
N GLY A 829 14.17 13.71 -35.47
CA GLY A 829 13.16 12.70 -35.13
C GLY A 829 13.67 11.32 -34.72
N ASP A 830 14.95 11.04 -34.68
CA ASP A 830 15.46 9.66 -34.49
C ASP A 830 15.17 9.07 -33.09
N ALA A 831 14.96 9.90 -32.06
CA ALA A 831 14.64 9.45 -30.70
C ALA A 831 13.16 9.09 -30.48
N LEU A 832 12.27 9.54 -31.38
CA LEU A 832 10.81 9.32 -31.29
C LEU A 832 10.35 8.17 -32.20
N TRP A 833 11.24 7.59 -32.96
CA TRP A 833 10.88 6.63 -34.00
C TRP A 833 10.70 5.22 -33.40
N PRO A 834 9.52 4.59 -33.49
CA PRO A 834 9.30 3.25 -32.95
C PRO A 834 10.04 2.13 -33.71
N GLY A 835 10.91 2.43 -34.66
CA GLY A 835 11.51 1.45 -35.60
C GLY A 835 12.99 1.12 -35.43
N LYS A 836 13.72 1.62 -34.42
CA LYS A 836 15.14 1.26 -34.20
C LYS A 836 15.46 0.64 -32.84
N GLY A 837 14.46 0.29 -32.05
CA GLY A 837 14.68 -0.30 -30.72
C GLY A 837 13.77 -1.45 -30.35
N SER A 838 12.88 -1.95 -31.18
CA SER A 838 11.93 -3.00 -30.81
C SER A 838 11.64 -4.07 -31.84
N GLU A 839 12.59 -4.33 -32.75
CA GLU A 839 12.49 -5.49 -33.67
C GLU A 839 13.09 -6.75 -33.05
N SER A 840 12.80 -7.12 -31.81
CA SER A 840 13.14 -8.47 -31.38
C SER A 840 12.47 -8.98 -30.11
N GLU A 841 11.24 -8.63 -29.78
CA GLU A 841 10.55 -9.43 -28.76
C GLU A 841 9.06 -9.66 -29.08
N GLY A 842 8.83 -10.29 -30.22
CA GLY A 842 7.53 -10.82 -30.62
C GLY A 842 7.69 -12.02 -31.55
N LYS A 843 8.03 -13.20 -31.00
CA LYS A 843 7.87 -14.54 -31.57
C LYS A 843 8.50 -14.85 -32.95
N ARG A 844 9.65 -15.52 -32.91
CA ARG A 844 9.86 -16.78 -33.67
C ARG A 844 10.78 -17.69 -32.86
N ILE A 845 10.18 -18.68 -32.21
CA ILE A 845 10.90 -19.88 -31.79
C ILE A 845 11.22 -20.66 -33.04
N GLN A 846 12.43 -20.60 -33.50
CA GLN A 846 13.11 -21.68 -34.21
C GLN A 846 14.61 -21.55 -33.93
N HIS A 847 15.17 -22.69 -33.55
CA HIS A 847 16.55 -22.97 -33.26
C HIS A 847 17.56 -22.34 -34.24
N GLU A 848 18.60 -21.66 -33.73
CA GLU A 848 20.00 -21.99 -33.84
C GLU A 848 20.91 -20.84 -33.42
N ASN A 849 21.82 -21.15 -32.48
CA ASN A 849 23.13 -20.56 -32.20
C ASN A 849 23.33 -19.05 -31.93
N LEU A 850 23.60 -18.78 -30.65
CA LEU A 850 24.67 -17.92 -30.09
C LEU A 850 24.99 -16.59 -30.79
N ASP A 851 24.30 -15.52 -30.36
CA ASP A 851 24.93 -14.24 -29.98
C ASP A 851 23.88 -13.44 -29.22
N VAL A 852 24.02 -13.39 -27.90
CA VAL A 852 23.07 -12.71 -27.01
C VAL A 852 23.54 -11.28 -26.81
N ASN A 853 22.97 -10.35 -27.57
CA ASN A 853 23.04 -8.92 -27.24
C ASN A 853 22.09 -8.64 -26.05
N LEU A 854 22.64 -8.49 -24.87
CA LEU A 854 21.89 -8.11 -23.65
C LEU A 854 21.89 -6.58 -23.55
N ASP A 855 20.72 -5.95 -23.82
CA ASP A 855 20.51 -4.52 -23.65
C ASP A 855 20.33 -4.16 -22.15
N LEU A 856 21.44 -4.07 -21.43
CA LEU A 856 21.48 -3.35 -20.16
C LEU A 856 21.53 -1.85 -20.46
N SER A 857 20.65 -1.06 -19.82
CA SER A 857 20.70 0.40 -19.92
C SER A 857 22.00 0.94 -19.34
N GLU A 858 22.44 2.12 -19.77
CA GLU A 858 23.65 2.77 -19.20
C GLU A 858 23.58 2.85 -17.67
N ARG A 859 22.39 3.05 -17.12
CA ARG A 859 22.17 3.11 -15.68
C ARG A 859 22.28 1.73 -15.01
N GLU A 860 21.83 0.69 -15.67
CA GLU A 860 21.96 -0.69 -15.19
C GLU A 860 23.42 -1.16 -15.29
N LEU A 861 24.15 -0.77 -16.32
CA LEU A 861 25.59 -1.03 -16.43
C LEU A 861 26.38 -0.30 -15.33
N GLN A 862 26.09 0.97 -15.05
CA GLN A 862 26.69 1.70 -13.94
C GLN A 862 26.45 1.02 -12.59
N ILE A 863 25.20 0.57 -12.35
CA ILE A 863 24.85 -0.15 -11.13
C ILE A 863 25.56 -1.50 -11.08
N LEU A 864 25.63 -2.22 -12.20
CA LEU A 864 26.32 -3.51 -12.31
C LEU A 864 27.82 -3.36 -12.04
N GLN A 865 28.46 -2.29 -12.52
CA GLN A 865 29.85 -1.95 -12.22
C GLN A 865 30.05 -1.68 -10.72
N LEU A 866 29.20 -0.87 -10.10
CA LEU A 866 29.27 -0.60 -8.67
C LEU A 866 29.00 -1.85 -7.81
N ILE A 867 28.18 -2.79 -8.36
CA ILE A 867 27.99 -4.11 -7.78
C ILE A 867 29.27 -4.94 -7.83
N ALA A 868 30.01 -4.87 -8.95
CA ALA A 868 31.29 -5.55 -9.13
C ALA A 868 32.38 -4.97 -8.22
N ASP A 869 32.35 -3.66 -8.00
CA ASP A 869 33.24 -2.96 -7.06
C ASP A 869 32.92 -3.26 -5.58
N GLY A 870 31.94 -4.13 -5.31
CA GLY A 870 31.58 -4.58 -3.95
C GLY A 870 30.70 -3.62 -3.18
N GLN A 871 30.21 -2.51 -3.78
CA GLN A 871 29.43 -1.49 -3.08
C GLN A 871 28.04 -2.01 -2.68
N MET A 872 27.65 -1.75 -1.46
CA MET A 872 26.30 -2.06 -0.98
C MET A 872 25.23 -1.15 -1.61
N ASN A 873 23.97 -1.62 -1.62
CA ASN A 873 22.86 -0.84 -2.24
C ASN A 873 22.72 0.58 -1.67
N LYS A 874 23.05 0.80 -0.39
CA LYS A 874 23.07 2.15 0.23
C LYS A 874 24.22 3.02 -0.30
N GLU A 875 25.34 2.43 -0.61
CA GLU A 875 26.52 3.12 -1.17
C GLU A 875 26.27 3.45 -2.64
N ILE A 876 25.73 2.50 -3.40
CA ILE A 876 25.29 2.71 -4.79
C ILE A 876 24.24 3.83 -4.85
N ALA A 877 23.27 3.82 -3.90
CA ALA A 877 22.26 4.87 -3.81
C ALA A 877 22.86 6.26 -3.59
N ARG A 878 23.89 6.38 -2.72
CA ARG A 878 24.63 7.63 -2.48
C ARG A 878 25.47 8.05 -3.68
N SER A 879 26.23 7.12 -4.27
CA SER A 879 27.10 7.39 -5.42
C SER A 879 26.30 7.87 -6.64
N LEU A 880 25.08 7.39 -6.79
CA LEU A 880 24.22 7.68 -7.93
C LEU A 880 23.11 8.69 -7.64
N THR A 881 23.05 9.23 -6.41
CA THR A 881 22.06 10.22 -5.94
C THR A 881 20.60 9.76 -6.16
N ILE A 882 20.31 8.48 -5.88
CA ILE A 882 18.99 7.87 -5.99
C ILE A 882 18.59 7.16 -4.69
N SER A 883 17.32 6.76 -4.54
CA SER A 883 16.88 6.03 -3.36
C SER A 883 17.40 4.58 -3.35
N THR A 884 17.57 4.00 -2.17
CA THR A 884 17.94 2.58 -2.02
C THR A 884 16.91 1.64 -2.66
N GLU A 885 15.65 2.02 -2.69
CA GLU A 885 14.58 1.25 -3.35
C GLU A 885 14.73 1.30 -4.88
N THR A 886 15.11 2.43 -5.42
CA THR A 886 15.42 2.57 -6.86
C THR A 886 16.61 1.69 -7.25
N VAL A 887 17.64 1.60 -6.39
CA VAL A 887 18.78 0.68 -6.61
C VAL A 887 18.32 -0.77 -6.59
N LYS A 888 17.51 -1.18 -5.63
CA LYS A 888 16.96 -2.54 -5.56
C LYS A 888 16.14 -2.89 -6.81
N TRP A 889 15.36 -1.94 -7.30
CA TRP A 889 14.57 -2.11 -8.51
C TRP A 889 15.48 -2.34 -9.75
N HIS A 890 16.52 -1.51 -9.93
CA HIS A 890 17.50 -1.72 -11.01
C HIS A 890 18.21 -3.07 -10.89
N ILE A 891 18.59 -3.48 -9.67
CA ILE A 891 19.24 -4.78 -9.44
C ILE A 891 18.29 -5.92 -9.83
N LYS A 892 17.01 -5.83 -9.51
CA LYS A 892 16.00 -6.82 -9.92
C LYS A 892 15.91 -6.92 -11.45
N ASN A 893 15.93 -5.80 -12.13
CA ASN A 893 15.90 -5.76 -13.61
C ASN A 893 17.19 -6.33 -14.22
N ILE A 894 18.35 -5.99 -13.64
CA ILE A 894 19.63 -6.57 -14.04
C ILE A 894 19.58 -8.10 -13.90
N TYR A 895 19.06 -8.63 -12.79
CA TYR A 895 18.95 -10.06 -12.58
C TYR A 895 18.00 -10.72 -13.59
N ALA A 896 16.88 -10.10 -13.88
CA ALA A 896 15.95 -10.58 -14.90
C ALA A 896 16.59 -10.62 -16.31
N LYS A 897 17.32 -9.56 -16.70
CA LYS A 897 18.00 -9.46 -17.99
C LYS A 897 19.18 -10.43 -18.12
N LEU A 898 19.95 -10.60 -17.06
CA LEU A 898 21.06 -11.57 -17.00
C LEU A 898 20.57 -13.02 -16.79
N LYS A 899 19.27 -13.23 -16.54
CA LYS A 899 18.65 -14.53 -16.20
C LYS A 899 19.32 -15.20 -15.00
N VAL A 900 19.59 -14.44 -13.94
CA VAL A 900 20.24 -14.86 -12.70
C VAL A 900 19.38 -14.48 -11.51
N ASN A 901 19.62 -15.18 -10.38
CA ASN A 901 18.79 -14.99 -9.17
C ASN A 901 19.60 -14.47 -7.98
N SER A 902 20.88 -14.15 -8.14
CA SER A 902 21.72 -13.65 -7.06
C SER A 902 22.76 -12.66 -7.55
N ARG A 903 23.25 -11.81 -6.62
CA ARG A 903 24.29 -10.82 -6.87
C ARG A 903 25.57 -11.46 -7.41
N THR A 904 25.97 -12.59 -6.81
CA THR A 904 27.16 -13.34 -7.21
C THR A 904 27.02 -13.94 -8.62
N GLN A 905 25.83 -14.48 -8.93
CA GLN A 905 25.53 -14.98 -10.27
C GLN A 905 25.49 -13.84 -11.30
N ALA A 906 25.00 -12.67 -10.94
CA ALA A 906 24.99 -11.50 -11.82
C ALA A 906 26.41 -11.05 -12.16
N MET A 907 27.31 -11.05 -11.18
CA MET A 907 28.74 -10.76 -11.39
C MET A 907 29.42 -11.81 -12.28
N SER A 908 29.26 -13.10 -11.96
CA SER A 908 29.83 -14.18 -12.77
C SER A 908 29.33 -14.11 -14.21
N ARG A 909 28.04 -13.89 -14.39
CA ARG A 909 27.41 -13.81 -15.71
C ARG A 909 27.84 -12.58 -16.49
N ALA A 910 27.99 -11.42 -15.81
CA ALA A 910 28.47 -10.19 -16.41
C ALA A 910 29.95 -10.31 -16.87
N LEU A 911 30.80 -10.99 -16.09
CA LEU A 911 32.18 -11.31 -16.49
C LEU A 911 32.24 -12.29 -17.66
N GLU A 912 31.44 -13.38 -17.65
CA GLU A 912 31.33 -14.31 -18.78
C GLU A 912 30.95 -13.62 -20.09
N MET A 913 30.10 -12.60 -20.00
CA MET A 913 29.56 -11.85 -21.15
C MET A 913 30.39 -10.61 -21.50
N LYS A 914 31.53 -10.39 -20.83
CA LYS A 914 32.43 -9.24 -21.00
C LYS A 914 31.70 -7.89 -20.89
N LEU A 915 30.73 -7.77 -20.00
CA LEU A 915 30.02 -6.54 -19.68
C LEU A 915 30.74 -5.75 -18.57
N LEU A 916 31.71 -6.39 -17.90
CA LEU A 916 32.61 -5.81 -16.89
C LEU A 916 34.03 -6.16 -17.26
N ASP A 917 34.96 -5.20 -17.08
CA ASP A 917 36.41 -5.41 -17.26
C ASP A 917 37.01 -6.21 -16.14
#